data_7efb7813423360e6e1871298ee13202b
#
_entry.id   7efb7813423360e6e1871298ee13202b
#
_cell.length_a   1.000
_cell.length_b   1.000
_cell.length_c   1.000
_cell.angle_alpha   90.00
_cell.angle_beta   90.00
_cell.angle_gamma   90.00
#
_symmetry.space_group_name_H-M   'P 1'
#
loop_
_entity.id
_entity.type
_entity.pdbx_description
1 polymer ?
#
loop_
_entity_poly.entity_id
_entity_poly.type
_entity_poly.pdbx_seq_one_letter_code
_entity_poly.pdbx_strand_id
1 'polypeptide(L)'
;MTTTTPARHDLRPLFEPKSIALIGATDKSMWSLNTFLNIQGSDFTGRTYLVNPRTPEVHGEKTYQSIAELPEVVDLVFVMVPTGAVLGTLKEAVAAGTRAAVVLTAGFGEVGEEGKRLEQEIVDFAEESGLALLGPNGNGFINAAKGITPYGLTAMGNEAVLSVTDIMEYLIDSPETDVIALFLESVRDTEEFRRLAKKALLAGKPIVALKVGRSQLGAQAALAHTGALVGDNAVNAAAFDQMGVARVTSVEDLIITAGLFASVGSLAGNRMGVVTPSGGASEVIADRSEDEGIVLPPFAPDTIAALSEIVPSFATPQNPLDVTGYVVIDRTLTRRALTVVAEDPGIDFAIFNMDMPKVEGPDHAAAVEMFKTNADAIKALPMPAIVIGTALSDITDYGRRLQNESGFPYILGGVDRGIHAIGNVVAWSERQRAALAAAADEADVTPIVVEDATGMWTEHRAAQFLADNGVAVVPSRLANTAEEAIAAAEEYGYPVVVKAVADGLGHKSDIGGVRLNLNNADDVRNAHDQIVEALTALGSTGIQTLVQPQRSADGVELIVGIVRDPSWGLTLAVGLGGIWVEIMKDASLRVLPTNADEIKKSIMSLRAYPLLQGARGTKPVDIDALASEVAKIADVAYRLGDRLEALEINPLRAAADGNEALDALITWAE
;
A
#
# COMPACT_ATOMS: atom_id res chain seq x y z
N MET A 1 31.33 -0.68 -6.04
CA MET A 1 31.24 -2.09 -6.42
C MET A 1 30.02 -2.21 -7.30
N THR A 2 30.20 -2.57 -8.57
CA THR A 2 29.09 -2.79 -9.50
C THR A 2 28.31 -4.01 -9.03
N THR A 3 27.15 -3.78 -8.42
CA THR A 3 26.18 -4.83 -8.14
C THR A 3 25.65 -5.32 -9.48
N THR A 4 26.19 -6.44 -9.96
CA THR A 4 25.56 -7.19 -11.05
C THR A 4 24.21 -7.66 -10.55
N THR A 5 23.12 -7.11 -11.10
CA THR A 5 21.77 -7.65 -10.94
C THR A 5 21.85 -9.15 -11.27
N PRO A 6 21.45 -10.06 -10.35
CA PRO A 6 21.47 -11.49 -10.65
C PRO A 6 20.63 -11.75 -11.90
N ALA A 7 21.06 -12.69 -12.72
CA ALA A 7 20.35 -13.09 -13.94
C ALA A 7 18.95 -13.57 -13.52
N ARG A 8 17.90 -12.89 -14.00
CA ARG A 8 16.52 -13.23 -13.68
C ARG A 8 16.20 -14.64 -14.18
N HIS A 9 15.56 -15.43 -13.31
CA HIS A 9 15.09 -16.76 -13.68
C HIS A 9 14.03 -16.69 -14.78
N ASP A 10 14.08 -17.62 -15.76
CA ASP A 10 12.97 -17.79 -16.71
C ASP A 10 11.79 -18.47 -15.99
N LEU A 11 10.72 -17.72 -15.72
CA LEU A 11 9.55 -18.22 -15.00
C LEU A 11 8.53 -18.93 -15.89
N ARG A 12 8.73 -18.99 -17.22
CA ARG A 12 7.81 -19.69 -18.12
C ARG A 12 7.69 -21.19 -17.82
N PRO A 13 8.80 -21.94 -17.52
CA PRO A 13 8.66 -23.34 -17.12
C PRO A 13 7.87 -23.55 -15.84
N LEU A 14 7.82 -22.53 -14.94
CA LEU A 14 7.03 -22.56 -13.72
C LEU A 14 5.54 -22.33 -14.02
N PHE A 15 5.20 -21.26 -14.74
CA PHE A 15 3.81 -20.82 -14.93
C PHE A 15 3.13 -21.37 -16.18
N GLU A 16 3.89 -21.82 -17.18
CA GLU A 16 3.40 -22.33 -18.47
C GLU A 16 4.00 -23.71 -18.82
N PRO A 17 4.11 -24.66 -17.86
CA PRO A 17 4.70 -25.95 -18.14
C PRO A 17 3.83 -26.74 -19.11
N LYS A 18 4.49 -27.53 -19.97
CA LYS A 18 3.84 -28.52 -20.85
C LYS A 18 3.84 -29.92 -20.23
N SER A 19 4.69 -30.12 -19.22
CA SER A 19 4.79 -31.36 -18.48
C SER A 19 5.16 -31.12 -17.02
N ILE A 20 4.55 -31.88 -16.12
CA ILE A 20 4.72 -31.77 -14.66
C ILE A 20 5.07 -33.15 -14.10
N ALA A 21 6.04 -33.23 -13.18
CA ALA A 21 6.28 -34.44 -12.40
C ALA A 21 6.06 -34.22 -10.91
N LEU A 22 5.34 -35.11 -10.25
CA LEU A 22 5.13 -35.16 -8.81
C LEU A 22 6.17 -36.13 -8.21
N ILE A 23 7.25 -35.59 -7.60
CA ILE A 23 8.33 -36.39 -7.02
C ILE A 23 8.05 -36.65 -5.54
N GLY A 24 8.06 -37.91 -5.15
CA GLY A 24 7.63 -38.36 -3.82
C GLY A 24 6.14 -38.61 -3.72
N ALA A 25 5.46 -38.78 -4.85
CA ALA A 25 4.04 -39.12 -4.90
C ALA A 25 3.73 -40.37 -4.09
N THR A 26 2.67 -40.36 -3.26
CA THR A 26 2.33 -41.46 -2.37
C THR A 26 0.86 -41.42 -1.92
N ASP A 27 0.21 -42.58 -1.85
CA ASP A 27 -1.16 -42.71 -1.32
C ASP A 27 -1.28 -42.43 0.19
N LYS A 28 -0.15 -42.34 0.89
CA LYS A 28 -0.10 -42.04 2.32
C LYS A 28 -0.16 -40.53 2.64
N SER A 29 -0.09 -39.70 1.64
CA SER A 29 -0.10 -38.22 1.80
C SER A 29 -1.31 -37.61 1.10
N MET A 30 -2.15 -36.92 1.87
CA MET A 30 -3.24 -36.11 1.31
C MET A 30 -2.74 -34.99 0.42
N TRP A 31 -1.56 -34.44 0.69
CA TRP A 31 -0.92 -33.44 -0.16
C TRP A 31 -0.64 -33.99 -1.55
N SER A 32 -0.03 -35.19 -1.62
CA SER A 32 0.24 -35.87 -2.88
C SER A 32 -1.04 -36.15 -3.67
N LEU A 33 -2.07 -36.69 -2.98
CA LEU A 33 -3.36 -37.02 -3.60
C LEU A 33 -4.07 -35.74 -4.09
N ASN A 34 -4.17 -34.71 -3.26
CA ASN A 34 -4.86 -33.47 -3.62
C ASN A 34 -4.15 -32.76 -4.78
N THR A 35 -2.81 -32.66 -4.75
CA THR A 35 -2.03 -32.07 -5.85
C THR A 35 -2.31 -32.80 -7.17
N PHE A 36 -2.31 -34.14 -7.13
CA PHE A 36 -2.61 -34.96 -8.31
C PHE A 36 -4.05 -34.76 -8.81
N LEU A 37 -5.04 -34.87 -7.92
CA LEU A 37 -6.46 -34.72 -8.28
C LEU A 37 -6.78 -33.30 -8.80
N ASN A 38 -6.19 -32.28 -8.20
CA ASN A 38 -6.40 -30.90 -8.63
C ASN A 38 -5.83 -30.66 -10.04
N ILE A 39 -4.65 -31.19 -10.34
CA ILE A 39 -4.07 -31.09 -11.70
C ILE A 39 -4.92 -31.87 -12.70
N GLN A 40 -5.39 -33.06 -12.34
CA GLN A 40 -6.24 -33.89 -13.22
C GLN A 40 -7.65 -33.32 -13.42
N GLY A 41 -8.21 -32.69 -12.39
CA GLY A 41 -9.52 -32.04 -12.42
C GLY A 41 -9.53 -30.63 -13.03
N SER A 42 -8.40 -30.11 -13.39
CA SER A 42 -8.24 -28.79 -14.03
C SER A 42 -8.18 -28.92 -15.57
N ASP A 43 -8.22 -27.78 -16.25
CA ASP A 43 -8.10 -27.71 -17.71
C ASP A 43 -6.64 -27.83 -18.21
N PHE A 44 -5.74 -28.38 -17.38
CA PHE A 44 -4.35 -28.58 -17.77
C PHE A 44 -4.25 -29.63 -18.89
N THR A 45 -3.78 -29.19 -20.04
CA THR A 45 -3.65 -30.05 -21.25
C THR A 45 -2.28 -30.71 -21.38
N GLY A 46 -1.36 -30.43 -20.45
CA GLY A 46 -0.04 -31.00 -20.41
C GLY A 46 0.00 -32.43 -19.85
N ARG A 47 1.19 -33.00 -19.75
CA ARG A 47 1.39 -34.35 -19.21
C ARG A 47 1.80 -34.29 -17.75
N THR A 48 1.22 -35.21 -16.95
CA THR A 48 1.53 -35.34 -15.53
C THR A 48 2.15 -36.72 -15.27
N TYR A 49 3.29 -36.74 -14.58
CA TYR A 49 4.03 -37.95 -14.22
C TYR A 49 4.17 -38.07 -12.71
N LEU A 50 4.07 -39.32 -12.22
CA LEU A 50 4.30 -39.62 -10.81
C LEU A 50 5.64 -40.34 -10.64
N VAL A 51 6.47 -39.87 -9.69
CA VAL A 51 7.77 -40.44 -9.38
C VAL A 51 7.78 -40.99 -7.95
N ASN A 52 7.99 -42.29 -7.80
CA ASN A 52 8.17 -42.94 -6.51
C ASN A 52 9.12 -44.15 -6.66
N PRO A 53 10.30 -44.16 -5.97
CA PRO A 53 11.28 -45.25 -6.11
C PRO A 53 10.86 -46.60 -5.51
N ARG A 54 9.76 -46.66 -4.77
CA ARG A 54 9.36 -47.85 -3.98
C ARG A 54 8.03 -48.44 -4.41
N THR A 55 7.14 -47.66 -4.96
CA THR A 55 5.77 -48.07 -5.25
C THR A 55 5.50 -47.95 -6.75
N PRO A 56 5.15 -49.02 -7.48
CA PRO A 56 5.01 -48.98 -8.93
C PRO A 56 3.69 -48.34 -9.42
N GLU A 57 2.74 -48.11 -8.49
CA GLU A 57 1.45 -47.48 -8.76
C GLU A 57 1.06 -46.60 -7.57
N VAL A 58 0.66 -45.35 -7.81
CA VAL A 58 0.18 -44.40 -6.82
C VAL A 58 -1.00 -43.64 -7.43
N HIS A 59 -2.03 -43.34 -6.63
CA HIS A 59 -3.27 -42.69 -7.07
C HIS A 59 -3.95 -43.35 -8.28
N GLY A 60 -3.76 -44.66 -8.43
CA GLY A 60 -4.29 -45.42 -9.57
C GLY A 60 -3.50 -45.29 -10.87
N GLU A 61 -2.36 -44.60 -10.84
CA GLU A 61 -1.49 -44.34 -12.00
C GLU A 61 -0.11 -44.97 -11.84
N LYS A 62 0.51 -45.33 -12.98
CA LYS A 62 1.87 -45.85 -13.02
C LYS A 62 2.87 -44.80 -12.50
N THR A 63 3.81 -45.24 -11.66
CA THR A 63 4.94 -44.43 -11.24
C THR A 63 6.25 -44.81 -11.96
N TYR A 64 7.18 -43.85 -11.99
CA TYR A 64 8.56 -44.07 -12.41
C TYR A 64 9.47 -44.07 -11.17
N GLN A 65 10.57 -44.85 -11.21
CA GLN A 65 11.46 -44.95 -10.04
C GLN A 65 12.30 -43.72 -9.82
N SER A 66 12.65 -42.99 -10.90
CA SER A 66 13.39 -41.76 -10.88
C SER A 66 12.93 -40.80 -11.98
N ILE A 67 13.29 -39.53 -11.89
CA ILE A 67 13.01 -38.53 -12.92
C ILE A 67 13.76 -38.87 -14.24
N ALA A 68 14.90 -39.56 -14.17
CA ALA A 68 15.67 -39.96 -15.33
C ALA A 68 14.99 -41.06 -16.16
N GLU A 69 14.01 -41.77 -15.61
CA GLU A 69 13.22 -42.77 -16.30
C GLU A 69 12.01 -42.22 -17.03
N LEU A 70 11.71 -40.92 -16.86
CA LEU A 70 10.60 -40.29 -17.55
C LEU A 70 10.78 -40.31 -19.07
N PRO A 71 9.69 -40.45 -19.86
CA PRO A 71 9.78 -40.53 -21.31
C PRO A 71 10.20 -39.22 -21.99
N GLU A 72 10.25 -38.13 -21.24
CA GLU A 72 10.68 -36.80 -21.71
C GLU A 72 11.26 -35.96 -20.56
N VAL A 73 11.93 -34.87 -20.91
CA VAL A 73 12.34 -33.83 -19.97
C VAL A 73 11.08 -33.09 -19.53
N VAL A 74 10.83 -33.02 -18.22
CA VAL A 74 9.71 -32.27 -17.66
C VAL A 74 10.08 -30.82 -17.35
N ASP A 75 9.14 -29.91 -17.61
CA ASP A 75 9.35 -28.48 -17.40
C ASP A 75 9.35 -28.13 -15.91
N LEU A 76 8.43 -28.73 -15.12
CA LEU A 76 8.17 -28.43 -13.73
C LEU A 76 8.13 -29.67 -12.86
N VAL A 77 8.76 -29.62 -11.69
CA VAL A 77 8.64 -30.66 -10.67
C VAL A 77 8.01 -30.12 -9.39
N PHE A 78 7.09 -30.90 -8.81
CA PHE A 78 6.60 -30.72 -7.44
C PHE A 78 7.34 -31.70 -6.53
N VAL A 79 8.10 -31.18 -5.58
CA VAL A 79 8.97 -31.97 -4.69
C VAL A 79 8.31 -32.16 -3.32
N MET A 80 7.98 -33.41 -3.00
CA MET A 80 7.28 -33.83 -1.77
C MET A 80 8.06 -34.95 -1.07
N VAL A 81 9.38 -34.84 -1.04
CA VAL A 81 10.28 -35.81 -0.38
C VAL A 81 10.68 -35.30 1.00
N PRO A 82 11.21 -36.16 1.93
CA PRO A 82 11.73 -35.70 3.20
C PRO A 82 12.82 -34.64 3.06
N THR A 83 12.91 -33.68 4.01
CA THR A 83 13.77 -32.49 3.98
C THR A 83 15.22 -32.80 3.53
N GLY A 84 15.84 -33.82 4.16
CA GLY A 84 17.22 -34.21 3.79
C GLY A 84 17.43 -34.79 2.40
N ALA A 85 16.33 -35.11 1.68
CA ALA A 85 16.41 -35.61 0.29
C ALA A 85 16.13 -34.54 -0.76
N VAL A 86 15.65 -33.34 -0.37
CA VAL A 86 15.22 -32.29 -1.30
C VAL A 86 16.36 -31.85 -2.21
N LEU A 87 17.52 -31.47 -1.68
CA LEU A 87 18.66 -31.03 -2.47
C LEU A 87 19.11 -32.08 -3.49
N GLY A 88 19.19 -33.37 -3.07
CA GLY A 88 19.52 -34.47 -3.97
C GLY A 88 18.52 -34.60 -5.12
N THR A 89 17.23 -34.51 -4.80
CA THR A 89 16.14 -34.56 -5.77
C THR A 89 16.20 -33.40 -6.77
N LEU A 90 16.48 -32.19 -6.29
CA LEU A 90 16.64 -31.01 -7.18
C LEU A 90 17.85 -31.18 -8.12
N LYS A 91 18.97 -31.71 -7.62
CA LYS A 91 20.17 -32.01 -8.46
C LYS A 91 19.85 -33.05 -9.55
N GLU A 92 19.11 -34.09 -9.22
CA GLU A 92 18.66 -35.08 -10.20
C GLU A 92 17.70 -34.47 -11.24
N ALA A 93 16.76 -33.60 -10.81
CA ALA A 93 15.83 -32.92 -11.71
C ALA A 93 16.55 -32.00 -12.70
N VAL A 94 17.48 -31.17 -12.21
CA VAL A 94 18.28 -30.29 -13.08
C VAL A 94 19.16 -31.10 -14.03
N ALA A 95 19.80 -32.19 -13.56
CA ALA A 95 20.59 -33.07 -14.40
C ALA A 95 19.75 -33.74 -15.51
N ALA A 96 18.46 -34.00 -15.26
CA ALA A 96 17.50 -34.48 -16.26
C ALA A 96 16.99 -33.36 -17.21
N GLY A 97 17.34 -32.11 -16.97
CA GLY A 97 16.98 -30.96 -17.80
C GLY A 97 15.82 -30.12 -17.33
N THR A 98 15.25 -30.40 -16.16
CA THR A 98 14.17 -29.61 -15.54
C THR A 98 14.64 -28.20 -15.19
N ARG A 99 13.77 -27.18 -15.40
CA ARG A 99 14.08 -25.78 -15.22
C ARG A 99 13.30 -25.08 -14.11
N ALA A 100 12.22 -25.69 -13.63
CA ALA A 100 11.40 -25.15 -12.57
C ALA A 100 11.04 -26.18 -11.51
N ALA A 101 10.99 -25.76 -10.26
CA ALA A 101 10.63 -26.61 -9.13
C ALA A 101 9.72 -25.89 -8.12
N VAL A 102 8.78 -26.62 -7.57
CA VAL A 102 8.01 -26.22 -6.38
C VAL A 102 8.36 -27.18 -5.26
N VAL A 103 8.89 -26.68 -4.15
CA VAL A 103 9.27 -27.49 -2.98
C VAL A 103 8.22 -27.28 -1.88
N LEU A 104 7.35 -28.30 -1.71
CA LEU A 104 6.29 -28.27 -0.70
C LEU A 104 6.81 -28.64 0.69
N THR A 105 7.92 -29.35 0.74
CA THR A 105 8.54 -29.85 1.98
C THR A 105 8.93 -28.70 2.90
N ALA A 106 8.51 -28.78 4.18
CA ALA A 106 8.92 -27.91 5.28
C ALA A 106 10.17 -28.46 6.01
N GLY A 107 10.68 -27.72 6.99
CA GLY A 107 11.83 -28.10 7.81
C GLY A 107 13.14 -27.42 7.39
N PHE A 108 13.02 -26.16 6.94
CA PHE A 108 14.13 -25.30 6.49
C PHE A 108 14.31 -24.08 7.40
N GLY A 109 14.41 -22.88 6.88
CA GLY A 109 14.71 -21.67 7.64
C GLY A 109 13.79 -21.41 8.83
N GLU A 110 12.55 -21.89 8.78
CA GLU A 110 11.54 -21.78 9.84
C GLU A 110 11.82 -22.65 11.08
N VAL A 111 12.70 -23.64 11.00
CA VAL A 111 13.00 -24.55 12.15
C VAL A 111 14.33 -24.26 12.84
N GLY A 112 14.99 -23.14 12.51
CA GLY A 112 16.21 -22.69 13.16
C GLY A 112 17.50 -22.91 12.35
N GLU A 113 18.67 -22.84 13.00
CA GLU A 113 19.98 -22.72 12.31
C GLU A 113 20.31 -23.89 11.36
N GLU A 114 19.99 -25.13 11.74
CA GLU A 114 20.21 -26.28 10.85
C GLU A 114 19.30 -26.22 9.62
N GLY A 115 18.06 -25.79 9.81
CA GLY A 115 17.13 -25.56 8.70
C GLY A 115 17.61 -24.46 7.76
N LYS A 116 18.11 -23.34 8.29
CA LYS A 116 18.71 -22.25 7.50
C LYS A 116 19.91 -22.73 6.68
N ARG A 117 20.75 -23.58 7.26
CA ARG A 117 21.90 -24.16 6.54
C ARG A 117 21.45 -25.01 5.36
N LEU A 118 20.45 -25.86 5.54
CA LEU A 118 19.89 -26.68 4.46
C LEU A 118 19.20 -25.80 3.39
N GLU A 119 18.52 -24.74 3.80
CA GLU A 119 17.91 -23.77 2.89
C GLU A 119 18.97 -23.07 2.05
N GLN A 120 20.08 -22.62 2.66
CA GLN A 120 21.18 -21.97 1.96
C GLN A 120 21.82 -22.89 0.91
N GLU A 121 21.99 -24.18 1.21
CA GLU A 121 22.50 -25.14 0.22
C GLU A 121 21.57 -25.29 -1.01
N ILE A 122 20.26 -25.15 -0.81
CA ILE A 122 19.28 -25.14 -1.91
C ILE A 122 19.37 -23.84 -2.70
N VAL A 123 19.51 -22.68 -2.03
CA VAL A 123 19.65 -21.37 -2.66
C VAL A 123 20.90 -21.39 -3.56
N ASP A 124 22.07 -21.72 -2.99
CA ASP A 124 23.33 -21.76 -3.72
C ASP A 124 23.23 -22.64 -4.98
N PHE A 125 22.61 -23.82 -4.84
CA PHE A 125 22.41 -24.73 -5.96
C PHE A 125 21.44 -24.16 -7.02
N ALA A 126 20.34 -23.53 -6.61
CA ALA A 126 19.37 -22.95 -7.52
C ALA A 126 19.95 -21.77 -8.31
N GLU A 127 20.75 -20.92 -7.65
CA GLU A 127 21.47 -19.81 -8.30
C GLU A 127 22.51 -20.33 -9.31
N GLU A 128 23.34 -21.32 -8.91
CA GLU A 128 24.36 -21.92 -9.80
C GLU A 128 23.75 -22.60 -11.04
N SER A 129 22.58 -23.25 -10.88
CA SER A 129 21.93 -24.00 -11.94
C SER A 129 20.94 -23.19 -12.78
N GLY A 130 20.54 -22.01 -12.31
CA GLY A 130 19.46 -21.21 -12.89
C GLY A 130 18.08 -21.83 -12.74
N LEU A 131 17.87 -22.70 -11.72
CA LEU A 131 16.60 -23.33 -11.42
C LEU A 131 15.60 -22.30 -10.84
N ALA A 132 14.47 -22.09 -11.51
CA ALA A 132 13.37 -21.30 -10.96
C ALA A 132 12.68 -22.11 -9.84
N LEU A 133 12.97 -21.77 -8.57
CA LEU A 133 12.49 -22.52 -7.40
C LEU A 133 11.52 -21.72 -6.56
N LEU A 134 10.27 -22.23 -6.41
CA LEU A 134 9.26 -21.72 -5.53
C LEU A 134 9.26 -22.53 -4.21
N GLY A 135 9.37 -21.84 -3.08
CA GLY A 135 9.51 -22.43 -1.74
C GLY A 135 10.94 -22.29 -1.19
N PRO A 136 11.41 -23.21 -0.31
CA PRO A 136 10.69 -24.36 0.23
C PRO A 136 9.51 -24.00 1.14
N ASN A 137 8.84 -24.99 1.70
CA ASN A 137 7.67 -24.82 2.57
C ASN A 137 6.52 -24.04 1.88
N GLY A 138 6.38 -24.21 0.57
CA GLY A 138 5.37 -23.54 -0.26
C GLY A 138 4.26 -24.49 -0.68
N ASN A 139 3.04 -23.99 -0.83
CA ASN A 139 1.88 -24.79 -1.28
C ASN A 139 1.75 -24.83 -2.83
N GLY A 140 2.65 -24.15 -3.55
CA GLY A 140 2.59 -24.03 -5.00
C GLY A 140 1.80 -22.80 -5.47
N PHE A 141 1.19 -22.89 -6.64
CA PHE A 141 0.51 -21.75 -7.27
C PHE A 141 -0.73 -22.22 -8.05
N ILE A 142 -1.57 -21.26 -8.43
CA ILE A 142 -2.69 -21.45 -9.37
C ILE A 142 -2.42 -20.59 -10.60
N ASN A 143 -2.48 -21.22 -11.77
CA ASN A 143 -2.61 -20.53 -13.04
C ASN A 143 -3.88 -21.00 -13.75
N ALA A 144 -4.99 -20.30 -13.52
CA ALA A 144 -6.29 -20.64 -14.07
C ALA A 144 -6.33 -20.55 -15.61
N ALA A 145 -5.57 -19.63 -16.20
CA ALA A 145 -5.48 -19.47 -17.65
C ALA A 145 -4.84 -20.69 -18.37
N LYS A 146 -3.98 -21.43 -17.65
CA LYS A 146 -3.34 -22.67 -18.14
C LYS A 146 -3.91 -23.94 -17.51
N GLY A 147 -4.98 -23.83 -16.73
CA GLY A 147 -5.60 -24.96 -16.05
C GLY A 147 -4.73 -25.59 -14.96
N ILE A 148 -3.72 -24.87 -14.42
CA ILE A 148 -2.82 -25.41 -13.41
C ILE A 148 -3.31 -24.99 -12.03
N THR A 149 -3.91 -25.93 -11.28
CA THR A 149 -4.49 -25.66 -9.96
C THR A 149 -4.03 -26.71 -8.94
N PRO A 150 -2.72 -26.84 -8.65
CA PRO A 150 -2.22 -27.95 -7.83
C PRO A 150 -2.70 -27.87 -6.37
N TYR A 151 -2.73 -26.69 -5.76
CA TYR A 151 -3.24 -26.53 -4.40
C TYR A 151 -3.48 -25.06 -4.03
N GLY A 152 -4.72 -24.65 -3.78
CA GLY A 152 -5.09 -23.35 -3.20
C GLY A 152 -4.47 -22.10 -3.87
N LEU A 153 -4.47 -20.99 -3.14
CA LEU A 153 -3.82 -19.74 -3.54
C LEU A 153 -2.29 -19.91 -3.57
N THR A 154 -1.60 -19.12 -4.40
CA THR A 154 -0.13 -19.16 -4.48
C THR A 154 0.48 -18.81 -3.12
N ALA A 155 1.14 -19.80 -2.50
CA ALA A 155 1.93 -19.60 -1.30
C ALA A 155 3.40 -19.76 -1.64
N MET A 156 4.16 -18.66 -1.51
CA MET A 156 5.59 -18.58 -1.85
C MET A 156 6.48 -19.43 -0.94
N GLY A 157 5.95 -19.86 0.24
CA GLY A 157 6.75 -20.53 1.25
C GLY A 157 7.78 -19.59 1.86
N ASN A 158 9.02 -20.08 2.05
CA ASN A 158 10.09 -19.30 2.66
C ASN A 158 10.68 -18.22 1.73
N GLU A 159 10.25 -18.12 0.47
CA GLU A 159 10.81 -17.19 -0.53
C GLU A 159 12.36 -17.24 -0.59
N ALA A 160 12.91 -18.45 -0.59
CA ALA A 160 14.35 -18.63 -0.48
C ALA A 160 15.10 -18.27 -1.79
N VAL A 161 14.47 -18.54 -2.95
CA VAL A 161 15.03 -18.24 -4.28
C VAL A 161 14.15 -17.23 -5.01
N LEU A 162 12.90 -17.62 -5.35
CA LEU A 162 11.94 -16.69 -5.94
C LEU A 162 11.19 -15.94 -4.84
N SER A 163 11.17 -14.62 -4.97
CA SER A 163 10.45 -13.70 -4.09
C SER A 163 9.12 -13.26 -4.69
N VAL A 164 8.30 -12.56 -3.91
CA VAL A 164 7.07 -11.94 -4.41
C VAL A 164 7.33 -10.97 -5.56
N THR A 165 8.48 -10.28 -5.56
CA THR A 165 8.84 -9.31 -6.60
C THR A 165 9.13 -9.98 -7.94
N ASP A 166 9.78 -11.15 -7.96
CA ASP A 166 10.00 -11.91 -9.20
C ASP A 166 8.66 -12.32 -9.85
N ILE A 167 7.71 -12.78 -9.03
CA ILE A 167 6.37 -13.14 -9.50
C ILE A 167 5.60 -11.91 -9.98
N MET A 168 5.67 -10.80 -9.25
CA MET A 168 5.03 -9.54 -9.66
C MET A 168 5.53 -9.09 -11.03
N GLU A 169 6.83 -9.15 -11.28
CA GLU A 169 7.38 -8.75 -12.57
C GLU A 169 6.85 -9.61 -13.72
N TYR A 170 6.83 -10.93 -13.54
CA TYR A 170 6.24 -11.84 -14.52
C TYR A 170 4.77 -11.51 -14.79
N LEU A 171 3.97 -11.30 -13.73
CA LEU A 171 2.55 -10.99 -13.85
C LEU A 171 2.29 -9.61 -14.48
N ILE A 172 3.14 -8.61 -14.21
CA ILE A 172 3.04 -7.30 -14.85
C ILE A 172 3.26 -7.42 -16.37
N ASP A 173 4.20 -8.24 -16.79
CA ASP A 173 4.52 -8.40 -18.21
C ASP A 173 3.58 -9.39 -18.93
N SER A 174 2.82 -10.21 -18.20
CA SER A 174 1.88 -11.17 -18.76
C SER A 174 0.61 -10.50 -19.33
N PRO A 175 0.27 -10.71 -20.60
CA PRO A 175 -0.96 -10.17 -21.19
C PRO A 175 -2.26 -10.81 -20.63
N GLU A 176 -2.15 -11.93 -19.94
CA GLU A 176 -3.28 -12.67 -19.35
C GLU A 176 -3.60 -12.20 -17.93
N THR A 177 -2.81 -11.27 -17.36
CA THR A 177 -3.00 -10.74 -16.02
C THR A 177 -3.62 -9.36 -16.05
N ASP A 178 -4.82 -9.20 -15.54
CA ASP A 178 -5.51 -7.91 -15.39
C ASP A 178 -5.25 -7.28 -14.02
N VAL A 179 -5.15 -8.10 -12.96
CA VAL A 179 -5.02 -7.66 -11.56
C VAL A 179 -4.04 -8.57 -10.82
N ILE A 180 -3.23 -7.99 -9.94
CA ILE A 180 -2.32 -8.74 -9.07
C ILE A 180 -2.86 -8.68 -7.64
N ALA A 181 -3.26 -9.83 -7.08
CA ALA A 181 -3.74 -9.94 -5.71
C ALA A 181 -2.68 -10.60 -4.84
N LEU A 182 -2.26 -9.92 -3.77
CA LEU A 182 -1.17 -10.32 -2.89
C LEU A 182 -1.65 -10.56 -1.45
N PHE A 183 -1.25 -11.70 -0.88
CA PHE A 183 -1.31 -11.94 0.56
C PHE A 183 0.12 -11.87 1.09
N LEU A 184 0.43 -10.85 1.90
CA LEU A 184 1.79 -10.52 2.31
C LEU A 184 1.97 -10.61 3.83
N GLU A 185 2.98 -11.34 4.27
CA GLU A 185 3.47 -11.34 5.66
C GLU A 185 4.58 -10.30 5.86
N SER A 186 5.46 -10.17 4.88
CA SER A 186 6.50 -9.14 4.82
C SER A 186 6.77 -8.73 3.38
N VAL A 187 7.47 -7.63 3.18
CA VAL A 187 8.06 -7.24 1.89
C VAL A 187 9.59 -7.25 2.12
N ARG A 188 10.29 -8.19 1.49
CA ARG A 188 11.73 -8.38 1.74
C ARG A 188 12.58 -7.36 1.02
N ASP A 189 12.28 -7.11 -0.24
CA ASP A 189 12.91 -6.10 -1.07
C ASP A 189 11.92 -4.97 -1.37
N THR A 190 11.93 -3.96 -0.50
CA THR A 190 11.00 -2.83 -0.59
C THR A 190 11.34 -1.87 -1.72
N GLU A 191 12.60 -1.80 -2.14
CA GLU A 191 13.03 -0.97 -3.26
C GLU A 191 12.52 -1.56 -4.58
N GLU A 192 12.76 -2.85 -4.78
CA GLU A 192 12.26 -3.55 -5.97
C GLU A 192 10.73 -3.62 -5.99
N PHE A 193 10.09 -3.83 -4.85
CA PHE A 193 8.62 -3.77 -4.73
C PHE A 193 8.08 -2.41 -5.17
N ARG A 194 8.72 -1.32 -4.75
CA ARG A 194 8.36 0.06 -5.14
C ARG A 194 8.50 0.24 -6.66
N ARG A 195 9.62 -0.20 -7.24
CA ARG A 195 9.87 -0.12 -8.68
C ARG A 195 8.78 -0.86 -9.47
N LEU A 196 8.43 -2.06 -9.04
CA LEU A 196 7.43 -2.90 -9.69
C LEU A 196 6.01 -2.37 -9.50
N ALA A 197 5.68 -1.86 -8.31
CA ALA A 197 4.37 -1.23 -8.08
C ALA A 197 4.17 -0.02 -9.00
N LYS A 198 5.21 0.82 -9.17
CA LYS A 198 5.19 1.92 -10.15
C LYS A 198 5.01 1.40 -11.59
N LYS A 199 5.77 0.34 -11.97
CA LYS A 199 5.64 -0.31 -13.30
C LYS A 199 4.21 -0.81 -13.52
N ALA A 200 3.61 -1.48 -12.53
CA ALA A 200 2.24 -1.99 -12.58
C ALA A 200 1.21 -0.86 -12.73
N LEU A 201 1.35 0.21 -11.91
CA LEU A 201 0.47 1.38 -11.94
C LEU A 201 0.48 2.05 -13.33
N LEU A 202 1.66 2.27 -13.91
CA LEU A 202 1.81 2.85 -15.25
C LEU A 202 1.30 1.92 -16.36
N ALA A 203 1.43 0.60 -16.18
CA ALA A 203 0.91 -0.41 -17.10
C ALA A 203 -0.62 -0.60 -16.97
N GLY A 204 -1.28 0.06 -16.03
CA GLY A 204 -2.72 -0.09 -15.79
C GLY A 204 -3.10 -1.41 -15.13
N LYS A 205 -2.17 -2.04 -14.41
CA LYS A 205 -2.39 -3.30 -13.68
C LYS A 205 -2.48 -3.06 -12.18
N PRO A 206 -3.67 -3.05 -11.59
CA PRO A 206 -3.84 -2.84 -10.15
C PRO A 206 -3.17 -3.94 -9.33
N ILE A 207 -2.59 -3.53 -8.20
CA ILE A 207 -2.14 -4.43 -7.15
C ILE A 207 -3.08 -4.27 -5.96
N VAL A 208 -3.68 -5.38 -5.51
CA VAL A 208 -4.50 -5.44 -4.30
C VAL A 208 -3.74 -6.24 -3.26
N ALA A 209 -3.49 -5.70 -2.08
CA ALA A 209 -2.67 -6.35 -1.06
C ALA A 209 -3.38 -6.49 0.29
N LEU A 210 -3.43 -7.72 0.78
CA LEU A 210 -3.75 -8.05 2.16
C LEU A 210 -2.44 -8.24 2.93
N LYS A 211 -2.00 -7.19 3.66
CA LYS A 211 -0.81 -7.23 4.52
C LYS A 211 -1.22 -7.64 5.94
N VAL A 212 -0.80 -8.81 6.36
CA VAL A 212 -1.03 -9.31 7.73
C VAL A 212 0.04 -8.83 8.71
N GLY A 213 -0.14 -9.09 10.00
CA GLY A 213 0.78 -8.62 11.05
C GLY A 213 0.53 -7.17 11.49
N ARG A 214 -0.69 -6.64 11.35
CA ARG A 214 -1.05 -5.26 11.69
C ARG A 214 -1.07 -4.97 13.20
N SER A 215 -1.43 -5.97 14.01
CA SER A 215 -1.45 -5.87 15.47
C SER A 215 -0.15 -6.43 16.06
N GLN A 216 0.19 -6.04 17.30
CA GLN A 216 1.35 -6.59 17.99
C GLN A 216 1.32 -8.12 18.06
N LEU A 217 0.16 -8.70 18.37
CA LEU A 217 -0.01 -10.15 18.40
C LEU A 217 0.14 -10.78 17.01
N GLY A 218 -0.44 -10.14 15.98
CA GLY A 218 -0.29 -10.58 14.59
C GLY A 218 1.15 -10.49 14.09
N ALA A 219 1.90 -9.46 14.49
CA ALA A 219 3.31 -9.31 14.16
C ALA A 219 4.17 -10.40 14.82
N GLN A 220 3.90 -10.74 16.10
CA GLN A 220 4.56 -11.86 16.79
C GLN A 220 4.27 -13.20 16.12
N ALA A 221 3.02 -13.43 15.71
CA ALA A 221 2.64 -14.65 15.01
C ALA A 221 3.32 -14.77 13.63
N ALA A 222 3.37 -13.70 12.86
CA ALA A 222 4.06 -13.69 11.57
C ALA A 222 5.58 -13.90 11.72
N LEU A 223 6.21 -13.25 12.70
CA LEU A 223 7.62 -13.45 13.01
C LEU A 223 7.92 -14.91 13.39
N ALA A 224 7.05 -15.54 14.19
CA ALA A 224 7.18 -16.94 14.57
C ALA A 224 6.97 -17.89 13.38
N HIS A 225 6.19 -17.49 12.37
CA HIS A 225 5.87 -18.31 11.21
C HIS A 225 6.95 -18.24 10.11
N THR A 226 7.48 -17.05 9.82
CA THR A 226 8.40 -16.82 8.68
C THR A 226 9.80 -16.39 9.09
N GLY A 227 10.01 -16.05 10.37
CA GLY A 227 11.28 -15.48 10.85
C GLY A 227 11.57 -14.06 10.32
N ALA A 228 10.66 -13.45 9.55
CA ALA A 228 10.85 -12.13 8.99
C ALA A 228 10.22 -11.02 9.85
N LEU A 229 10.86 -9.86 9.94
CA LEU A 229 10.31 -8.67 10.58
C LEU A 229 9.13 -8.13 9.75
N VAL A 230 8.03 -7.79 10.42
CA VAL A 230 6.77 -7.37 9.77
C VAL A 230 6.76 -5.88 9.40
N GLY A 231 7.66 -5.08 10.00
CA GLY A 231 7.69 -3.63 9.86
C GLY A 231 6.53 -2.89 10.56
N ASP A 232 6.61 -1.57 10.63
CA ASP A 232 5.54 -0.74 11.20
C ASP A 232 4.30 -0.72 10.29
N ASN A 233 3.11 -0.94 10.87
CA ASN A 233 1.87 -0.99 10.11
C ASN A 233 1.47 0.35 9.48
N ALA A 234 1.77 1.48 10.14
CA ALA A 234 1.44 2.80 9.62
C ALA A 234 2.39 3.18 8.47
N VAL A 235 3.66 2.81 8.56
CA VAL A 235 4.65 3.00 7.49
C VAL A 235 4.29 2.14 6.27
N ASN A 236 3.94 0.85 6.49
CA ASN A 236 3.46 -0.02 5.40
C ASN A 236 2.21 0.56 4.72
N ALA A 237 1.27 1.12 5.49
CA ALA A 237 0.06 1.74 4.93
C ALA A 237 0.39 2.96 4.06
N ALA A 238 1.28 3.83 4.55
CA ALA A 238 1.73 5.01 3.82
C ALA A 238 2.47 4.61 2.52
N ALA A 239 3.36 3.62 2.58
CA ALA A 239 4.09 3.11 1.43
C ALA A 239 3.13 2.56 0.35
N PHE A 240 2.18 1.70 0.74
CA PHE A 240 1.22 1.13 -0.21
C PHE A 240 0.31 2.19 -0.83
N ASP A 241 -0.18 3.14 -0.03
CA ASP A 241 -0.95 4.27 -0.53
C ASP A 241 -0.16 5.06 -1.60
N GLN A 242 1.08 5.46 -1.31
CA GLN A 242 1.92 6.21 -2.25
C GLN A 242 2.22 5.45 -3.55
N MET A 243 2.35 4.13 -3.48
CA MET A 243 2.61 3.27 -4.64
C MET A 243 1.35 2.93 -5.45
N GLY A 244 0.16 3.34 -4.99
CA GLY A 244 -1.09 2.95 -5.62
C GLY A 244 -1.43 1.47 -5.43
N VAL A 245 -0.99 0.85 -4.33
CA VAL A 245 -1.37 -0.50 -3.96
C VAL A 245 -2.66 -0.44 -3.14
N ALA A 246 -3.74 -1.02 -3.64
CA ALA A 246 -5.02 -1.08 -2.94
C ALA A 246 -4.91 -2.01 -1.73
N ARG A 247 -4.96 -1.44 -0.52
CA ARG A 247 -4.80 -2.19 0.71
C ARG A 247 -6.13 -2.65 1.27
N VAL A 248 -6.24 -3.95 1.51
CA VAL A 248 -7.44 -4.58 2.09
C VAL A 248 -7.15 -5.25 3.43
N THR A 249 -8.20 -5.60 4.18
CA THR A 249 -8.07 -6.09 5.56
C THR A 249 -8.57 -7.49 5.79
N SER A 250 -9.20 -8.10 4.78
CA SER A 250 -9.69 -9.48 4.81
C SER A 250 -9.49 -10.17 3.46
N VAL A 251 -9.58 -11.50 3.45
CA VAL A 251 -9.50 -12.29 2.21
C VAL A 251 -10.70 -12.00 1.31
N GLU A 252 -11.87 -11.78 1.91
CA GLU A 252 -13.08 -11.44 1.17
C GLU A 252 -12.92 -10.09 0.47
N ASP A 253 -12.35 -9.06 1.13
CA ASP A 253 -12.08 -7.77 0.52
C ASP A 253 -11.03 -7.89 -0.60
N LEU A 254 -10.02 -8.76 -0.42
CA LEU A 254 -9.02 -9.05 -1.44
C LEU A 254 -9.67 -9.58 -2.72
N ILE A 255 -10.56 -10.58 -2.58
CA ILE A 255 -11.25 -11.21 -3.72
C ILE A 255 -12.23 -10.23 -4.38
N ILE A 256 -13.05 -9.54 -3.57
CA ILE A 256 -14.08 -8.62 -4.08
C ILE A 256 -13.42 -7.44 -4.80
N THR A 257 -12.38 -6.85 -4.23
CA THR A 257 -11.66 -5.72 -4.82
C THR A 257 -10.93 -6.12 -6.11
N ALA A 258 -10.23 -7.26 -6.10
CA ALA A 258 -9.57 -7.77 -7.30
C ALA A 258 -10.58 -8.10 -8.42
N GLY A 259 -11.72 -8.72 -8.08
CA GLY A 259 -12.79 -9.00 -9.03
C GLY A 259 -13.39 -7.72 -9.63
N LEU A 260 -13.55 -6.66 -8.84
CA LEU A 260 -14.02 -5.37 -9.34
C LEU A 260 -13.01 -4.75 -10.31
N PHE A 261 -11.73 -4.69 -9.96
CA PHE A 261 -10.69 -4.19 -10.86
C PHE A 261 -10.66 -4.92 -12.20
N ALA A 262 -10.76 -6.25 -12.18
CA ALA A 262 -10.81 -7.06 -13.40
C ALA A 262 -12.07 -6.79 -14.23
N SER A 263 -13.17 -6.37 -13.61
CA SER A 263 -14.44 -6.10 -14.26
C SER A 263 -14.53 -4.70 -14.90
N VAL A 264 -14.02 -3.67 -14.20
CA VAL A 264 -14.23 -2.26 -14.60
C VAL A 264 -12.95 -1.53 -15.00
N GLY A 265 -11.78 -2.04 -14.62
CA GLY A 265 -10.51 -1.35 -14.80
C GLY A 265 -10.44 -0.05 -13.98
N SER A 266 -10.11 1.07 -14.64
CA SER A 266 -10.06 2.40 -14.01
C SER A 266 -11.37 3.16 -14.13
N LEU A 267 -11.65 4.02 -13.13
CA LEU A 267 -12.78 4.95 -13.11
C LEU A 267 -12.33 6.38 -13.43
N ALA A 268 -13.17 7.14 -14.13
CA ALA A 268 -12.84 8.52 -14.56
C ALA A 268 -12.80 9.53 -13.39
N GLY A 269 -13.57 9.28 -12.34
CA GLY A 269 -13.68 10.14 -11.15
C GLY A 269 -14.34 9.41 -9.98
N ASN A 270 -14.77 10.17 -8.98
CA ASN A 270 -15.38 9.64 -7.75
C ASN A 270 -16.89 10.00 -7.61
N ARG A 271 -17.51 10.57 -8.65
CA ARG A 271 -18.94 10.98 -8.63
C ARG A 271 -19.81 9.82 -9.03
N MET A 272 -20.55 9.25 -8.09
CA MET A 272 -21.34 8.03 -8.28
C MET A 272 -22.83 8.32 -8.41
N GLY A 273 -23.47 7.75 -9.42
CA GLY A 273 -24.92 7.65 -9.54
C GLY A 273 -25.43 6.33 -8.97
N VAL A 274 -26.53 6.35 -8.22
CA VAL A 274 -27.06 5.17 -7.55
C VAL A 274 -28.49 4.90 -7.98
N VAL A 275 -28.76 3.65 -8.41
CA VAL A 275 -30.11 3.15 -8.71
C VAL A 275 -30.37 1.90 -7.87
N THR A 276 -31.33 1.93 -6.95
CA THR A 276 -31.63 0.81 -6.05
C THR A 276 -33.14 0.61 -5.92
N PRO A 277 -33.62 -0.63 -5.75
CA PRO A 277 -35.04 -0.89 -5.44
C PRO A 277 -35.38 -0.80 -3.94
N SER A 278 -34.48 -0.27 -3.12
CA SER A 278 -34.61 -0.29 -1.65
C SER A 278 -34.16 1.03 -1.02
N GLY A 279 -35.09 1.69 -0.32
CA GLY A 279 -34.78 2.90 0.44
C GLY A 279 -33.73 2.66 1.53
N GLY A 280 -33.80 1.57 2.27
CA GLY A 280 -32.79 1.23 3.27
C GLY A 280 -31.39 0.98 2.66
N ALA A 281 -31.31 0.43 1.45
CA ALA A 281 -30.04 0.31 0.75
C ALA A 281 -29.50 1.69 0.33
N SER A 282 -30.36 2.63 -0.08
CA SER A 282 -29.98 4.01 -0.40
C SER A 282 -29.25 4.69 0.75
N GLU A 283 -29.78 4.55 1.97
CA GLU A 283 -29.19 5.13 3.17
C GLU A 283 -27.81 4.52 3.49
N VAL A 284 -27.71 3.19 3.48
CA VAL A 284 -26.44 2.50 3.73
C VAL A 284 -25.39 2.84 2.66
N ILE A 285 -25.81 2.92 1.38
CA ILE A 285 -24.91 3.31 0.28
C ILE A 285 -24.41 4.75 0.49
N ALA A 286 -25.26 5.67 0.91
CA ALA A 286 -24.88 7.06 1.14
C ALA A 286 -23.86 7.18 2.27
N ASP A 287 -24.13 6.56 3.44
CA ASP A 287 -23.20 6.56 4.59
C ASP A 287 -21.85 5.96 4.22
N ARG A 288 -21.84 4.79 3.58
CA ARG A 288 -20.59 4.12 3.19
C ARG A 288 -19.83 4.87 2.10
N SER A 289 -20.53 5.55 1.21
CA SER A 289 -19.88 6.38 0.17
C SER A 289 -19.10 7.54 0.78
N GLU A 290 -19.65 8.20 1.81
CA GLU A 290 -18.96 9.27 2.54
C GLU A 290 -17.69 8.74 3.22
N ASP A 291 -17.75 7.59 3.89
CA ASP A 291 -16.61 6.94 4.53
C ASP A 291 -15.46 6.64 3.54
N GLU A 292 -15.79 6.30 2.29
CA GLU A 292 -14.83 5.93 1.25
C GLU A 292 -14.46 7.10 0.31
N GLY A 293 -14.89 8.32 0.60
CA GLY A 293 -14.59 9.52 -0.22
C GLY A 293 -15.27 9.52 -1.59
N ILE A 294 -16.34 8.73 -1.75
CA ILE A 294 -17.15 8.70 -2.96
C ILE A 294 -18.23 9.78 -2.85
N VAL A 295 -18.39 10.59 -3.89
CA VAL A 295 -19.34 11.69 -3.92
C VAL A 295 -20.64 11.25 -4.59
N LEU A 296 -21.78 11.55 -3.96
CA LEU A 296 -23.13 11.37 -4.52
C LEU A 296 -23.71 12.76 -4.89
N PRO A 297 -23.38 13.33 -6.06
CA PRO A 297 -23.89 14.64 -6.41
C PRO A 297 -25.38 14.60 -6.69
N PRO A 298 -26.12 15.70 -6.47
CA PRO A 298 -27.49 15.83 -6.97
C PRO A 298 -27.52 15.63 -8.50
N PHE A 299 -28.53 14.95 -9.00
CA PHE A 299 -28.71 14.83 -10.46
C PHE A 299 -28.96 16.17 -11.12
N ALA A 300 -28.55 16.32 -12.36
CA ALA A 300 -28.82 17.48 -13.18
C ALA A 300 -30.34 17.68 -13.41
N PRO A 301 -30.84 18.92 -13.60
CA PRO A 301 -32.27 19.18 -13.80
C PRO A 301 -32.90 18.36 -14.92
N ASP A 302 -32.20 18.18 -16.06
CA ASP A 302 -32.70 17.39 -17.19
C ASP A 302 -32.81 15.89 -16.82
N THR A 303 -31.86 15.37 -16.05
CA THR A 303 -31.91 14.01 -15.51
C THR A 303 -33.09 13.82 -14.56
N ILE A 304 -33.32 14.78 -13.66
CA ILE A 304 -34.47 14.76 -12.74
C ILE A 304 -35.79 14.77 -13.55
N ALA A 305 -35.90 15.60 -14.59
CA ALA A 305 -37.09 15.66 -15.43
C ALA A 305 -37.32 14.31 -16.13
N ALA A 306 -36.31 13.74 -16.77
CA ALA A 306 -36.39 12.43 -17.43
C ALA A 306 -36.73 11.28 -16.46
N LEU A 307 -36.14 11.26 -15.27
CA LEU A 307 -36.46 10.29 -14.23
C LEU A 307 -37.91 10.42 -13.76
N SER A 308 -38.43 11.65 -13.61
CA SER A 308 -39.81 11.90 -13.19
C SER A 308 -40.86 11.33 -14.14
N GLU A 309 -40.52 11.14 -15.43
CA GLU A 309 -41.39 10.52 -16.42
C GLU A 309 -41.47 8.99 -16.30
N ILE A 310 -40.46 8.36 -15.72
CA ILE A 310 -40.32 6.90 -15.72
C ILE A 310 -40.52 6.26 -14.34
N VAL A 311 -40.22 7.00 -13.25
CA VAL A 311 -40.44 6.49 -11.89
C VAL A 311 -41.89 6.71 -11.44
N PRO A 312 -42.43 5.88 -10.50
CA PRO A 312 -43.76 6.11 -9.92
C PRO A 312 -43.87 7.49 -9.28
N SER A 313 -45.05 8.10 -9.32
CA SER A 313 -45.29 9.45 -8.81
C SER A 313 -45.00 9.67 -7.31
N PHE A 314 -44.86 8.58 -6.55
CA PHE A 314 -44.48 8.60 -5.13
C PHE A 314 -42.97 8.46 -4.90
N ALA A 315 -42.18 8.15 -5.94
CA ALA A 315 -40.73 8.10 -5.87
C ALA A 315 -40.13 9.49 -6.08
N THR A 316 -39.03 9.78 -5.38
CA THR A 316 -38.31 11.05 -5.50
C THR A 316 -37.10 10.87 -6.41
N PRO A 317 -37.00 11.59 -7.53
CA PRO A 317 -35.86 11.49 -8.44
C PRO A 317 -34.64 12.27 -7.87
N GLN A 318 -33.91 11.64 -6.98
CA GLN A 318 -32.70 12.14 -6.30
C GLN A 318 -31.59 11.09 -6.30
N ASN A 319 -30.36 11.47 -6.03
CA ASN A 319 -29.23 10.55 -5.87
C ASN A 319 -28.92 10.34 -4.37
N PRO A 320 -29.02 9.13 -3.82
CA PRO A 320 -29.42 7.84 -4.43
C PRO A 320 -30.88 7.80 -4.92
N LEU A 321 -31.09 7.14 -6.08
CA LEU A 321 -32.42 6.94 -6.62
C LEU A 321 -33.02 5.62 -6.12
N ASP A 322 -34.04 5.70 -5.26
CA ASP A 322 -34.86 4.55 -4.88
C ASP A 322 -36.03 4.41 -5.89
N VAL A 323 -35.92 3.40 -6.76
CA VAL A 323 -37.01 3.04 -7.69
C VAL A 323 -38.10 2.20 -7.02
N THR A 324 -37.96 1.91 -5.75
CA THR A 324 -38.90 1.19 -4.87
C THR A 324 -39.16 -0.27 -5.27
N GLY A 325 -39.96 -0.98 -4.48
CA GLY A 325 -40.44 -2.33 -4.82
C GLY A 325 -41.30 -2.39 -6.09
N TYR A 326 -41.56 -1.26 -6.76
CA TYR A 326 -42.30 -1.20 -8.03
C TYR A 326 -41.61 -1.99 -9.15
N VAL A 327 -40.33 -2.29 -9.02
CA VAL A 327 -39.55 -3.18 -9.91
C VAL A 327 -40.16 -4.61 -10.03
N VAL A 328 -40.98 -5.02 -9.07
CA VAL A 328 -41.71 -6.29 -9.12
C VAL A 328 -42.83 -6.23 -10.17
N ILE A 329 -43.39 -5.04 -10.38
CA ILE A 329 -44.47 -4.76 -11.35
C ILE A 329 -43.84 -4.43 -12.71
N ASP A 330 -42.90 -3.49 -12.75
CA ASP A 330 -42.15 -3.11 -13.97
C ASP A 330 -40.68 -3.53 -13.85
N ARG A 331 -40.37 -4.73 -14.33
CA ARG A 331 -39.00 -5.29 -14.32
C ARG A 331 -38.01 -4.51 -15.20
N THR A 332 -38.48 -3.58 -16.03
CA THR A 332 -37.62 -2.74 -16.89
C THR A 332 -37.22 -1.44 -16.23
N LEU A 333 -37.86 -1.07 -15.11
CA LEU A 333 -37.70 0.23 -14.46
C LEU A 333 -36.24 0.52 -14.06
N THR A 334 -35.59 -0.41 -13.37
CA THR A 334 -34.18 -0.24 -12.95
C THR A 334 -33.26 0.02 -14.13
N ARG A 335 -33.42 -0.72 -15.22
CA ARG A 335 -32.63 -0.54 -16.44
C ARG A 335 -32.87 0.83 -17.07
N ARG A 336 -34.14 1.25 -17.21
CA ARG A 336 -34.48 2.58 -17.77
C ARG A 336 -33.94 3.71 -16.91
N ALA A 337 -34.08 3.61 -15.59
CA ALA A 337 -33.53 4.57 -14.66
C ALA A 337 -31.99 4.63 -14.74
N LEU A 338 -31.31 3.47 -14.81
CA LEU A 338 -29.86 3.41 -14.95
C LEU A 338 -29.39 4.06 -16.26
N THR A 339 -30.11 3.87 -17.37
CA THR A 339 -29.77 4.52 -18.65
C THR A 339 -29.85 6.05 -18.53
N VAL A 340 -30.88 6.58 -17.89
CA VAL A 340 -31.03 8.04 -17.68
C VAL A 340 -29.92 8.57 -16.74
N VAL A 341 -29.63 7.87 -15.65
CA VAL A 341 -28.57 8.26 -14.70
C VAL A 341 -27.19 8.25 -15.37
N ALA A 342 -26.95 7.30 -16.29
CA ALA A 342 -25.68 7.18 -16.98
C ALA A 342 -25.43 8.30 -18.02
N GLU A 343 -26.45 9.06 -18.38
CA GLU A 343 -26.35 10.25 -19.27
C GLU A 343 -26.15 11.55 -18.48
N ASP A 344 -26.17 11.50 -17.13
CA ASP A 344 -25.98 12.69 -16.29
C ASP A 344 -24.53 13.19 -16.34
N PRO A 345 -24.29 14.46 -16.74
CA PRO A 345 -22.93 15.00 -16.85
C PRO A 345 -22.20 15.17 -15.52
N GLY A 346 -22.93 15.11 -14.41
CA GLY A 346 -22.39 15.17 -13.04
C GLY A 346 -21.89 13.83 -12.52
N ILE A 347 -22.07 12.72 -13.24
CA ILE A 347 -21.78 11.35 -12.81
C ILE A 347 -20.61 10.78 -13.60
N ASP A 348 -19.69 10.10 -12.93
CA ASP A 348 -18.52 9.44 -13.55
C ASP A 348 -18.73 7.93 -13.73
N PHE A 349 -19.53 7.31 -12.87
CA PHE A 349 -19.93 5.90 -12.92
C PHE A 349 -21.22 5.68 -12.14
N ALA A 350 -21.89 4.57 -12.40
CA ALA A 350 -23.14 4.26 -11.72
C ALA A 350 -23.08 2.90 -11.03
N ILE A 351 -23.88 2.73 -9.96
CA ILE A 351 -24.13 1.42 -9.37
C ILE A 351 -25.62 1.11 -9.39
N PHE A 352 -25.94 -0.19 -9.43
CA PHE A 352 -27.30 -0.63 -9.20
C PHE A 352 -27.35 -1.97 -8.46
N ASN A 353 -28.38 -2.14 -7.61
CA ASN A 353 -28.57 -3.36 -6.85
C ASN A 353 -29.26 -4.42 -7.68
N MET A 354 -28.62 -5.61 -7.76
CA MET A 354 -29.21 -6.80 -8.31
C MET A 354 -28.56 -8.06 -7.73
N ASP A 355 -29.37 -9.01 -7.28
CA ASP A 355 -28.91 -10.32 -6.81
C ASP A 355 -29.20 -11.38 -7.86
N MET A 356 -28.30 -12.38 -7.98
CA MET A 356 -28.59 -13.56 -8.80
C MET A 356 -29.62 -14.45 -8.13
N PRO A 357 -30.56 -15.01 -8.91
CA PRO A 357 -31.50 -16.00 -8.37
C PRO A 357 -30.77 -17.22 -7.81
N LYS A 358 -31.19 -17.66 -6.60
CA LYS A 358 -30.55 -18.78 -5.90
C LYS A 358 -31.03 -20.15 -6.37
N VAL A 359 -32.24 -20.20 -6.94
CA VAL A 359 -32.89 -21.43 -7.44
C VAL A 359 -33.48 -21.22 -8.83
N GLU A 360 -33.52 -22.27 -9.62
CA GLU A 360 -34.12 -22.24 -10.96
C GLU A 360 -35.61 -21.98 -10.86
N GLY A 361 -36.07 -20.96 -11.59
CA GLY A 361 -37.49 -20.66 -11.74
C GLY A 361 -38.16 -21.59 -12.77
N PRO A 362 -39.48 -21.46 -12.94
CA PRO A 362 -40.24 -22.31 -13.86
C PRO A 362 -39.88 -22.11 -15.34
N ASP A 363 -39.27 -20.99 -15.70
CA ASP A 363 -38.86 -20.66 -17.07
C ASP A 363 -37.41 -20.10 -17.08
N HIS A 364 -36.48 -21.05 -17.27
CA HIS A 364 -35.05 -20.72 -17.33
C HIS A 364 -34.71 -19.87 -18.55
N ALA A 365 -35.31 -20.14 -19.71
CA ALA A 365 -35.03 -19.40 -20.94
C ALA A 365 -35.43 -17.92 -20.81
N ALA A 366 -36.58 -17.65 -20.20
CA ALA A 366 -37.01 -16.29 -19.90
C ALA A 366 -36.06 -15.56 -18.91
N ALA A 367 -35.52 -16.30 -17.94
CA ALA A 367 -34.51 -15.74 -17.01
C ALA A 367 -33.22 -15.39 -17.77
N VAL A 368 -32.71 -16.29 -18.61
CA VAL A 368 -31.51 -16.01 -19.44
C VAL A 368 -31.72 -14.77 -20.32
N GLU A 369 -32.85 -14.69 -21.02
CA GLU A 369 -33.13 -13.52 -21.88
C GLU A 369 -33.24 -12.21 -21.12
N MET A 370 -33.86 -12.22 -19.92
CA MET A 370 -33.94 -11.05 -19.05
C MET A 370 -32.56 -10.57 -18.60
N PHE A 371 -31.71 -11.48 -18.10
CA PHE A 371 -30.38 -11.13 -17.63
C PHE A 371 -29.47 -10.70 -18.79
N LYS A 372 -29.58 -11.33 -19.96
CA LYS A 372 -28.88 -10.94 -21.18
C LYS A 372 -29.27 -9.52 -21.63
N THR A 373 -30.57 -9.21 -21.65
CA THR A 373 -31.06 -7.86 -21.99
C THR A 373 -30.49 -6.81 -21.05
N ASN A 374 -30.39 -7.11 -19.76
CA ASN A 374 -29.77 -6.21 -18.79
C ASN A 374 -28.25 -6.11 -19.00
N ALA A 375 -27.56 -7.21 -19.28
CA ALA A 375 -26.13 -7.23 -19.58
C ALA A 375 -25.80 -6.38 -20.82
N ASP A 376 -26.58 -6.53 -21.90
CA ASP A 376 -26.41 -5.77 -23.12
C ASP A 376 -26.65 -4.26 -22.88
N ALA A 377 -27.67 -3.91 -22.09
CA ALA A 377 -27.92 -2.53 -21.71
C ALA A 377 -26.79 -1.91 -20.89
N ILE A 378 -26.23 -2.65 -19.91
CA ILE A 378 -25.08 -2.20 -19.09
C ILE A 378 -23.85 -1.96 -19.98
N LYS A 379 -23.56 -2.87 -20.91
CA LYS A 379 -22.43 -2.72 -21.85
C LYS A 379 -22.58 -1.53 -22.81
N ALA A 380 -23.81 -1.13 -23.10
CA ALA A 380 -24.10 0.00 -23.99
C ALA A 380 -24.05 1.37 -23.31
N LEU A 381 -23.90 1.44 -21.98
CA LEU A 381 -23.84 2.71 -21.26
C LEU A 381 -22.56 3.50 -21.58
N PRO A 382 -22.63 4.84 -21.58
CA PRO A 382 -21.47 5.69 -21.88
C PRO A 382 -20.42 5.72 -20.76
N MET A 383 -20.73 5.15 -19.59
CA MET A 383 -19.86 5.09 -18.41
C MET A 383 -19.93 3.70 -17.76
N PRO A 384 -18.95 3.32 -16.91
CA PRO A 384 -19.02 2.08 -16.17
C PRO A 384 -20.25 2.01 -15.26
N ALA A 385 -20.94 0.86 -15.28
CA ALA A 385 -22.01 0.56 -14.34
C ALA A 385 -21.68 -0.73 -13.58
N ILE A 386 -21.65 -0.63 -12.25
CA ILE A 386 -21.24 -1.67 -11.33
C ILE A 386 -22.49 -2.31 -10.71
N VAL A 387 -22.56 -3.62 -10.78
CA VAL A 387 -23.65 -4.37 -10.14
C VAL A 387 -23.25 -4.72 -8.73
N ILE A 388 -24.13 -4.43 -7.77
CA ILE A 388 -23.89 -4.73 -6.36
C ILE A 388 -25.02 -5.58 -5.78
N GLY A 389 -24.67 -6.67 -5.12
CA GLY A 389 -25.63 -7.51 -4.39
C GLY A 389 -26.09 -6.81 -3.10
N THR A 390 -27.31 -7.12 -2.64
CA THR A 390 -27.87 -6.52 -1.43
C THR A 390 -27.08 -6.93 -0.19
N ALA A 391 -26.65 -8.18 -0.13
CA ALA A 391 -25.85 -8.72 0.97
C ALA A 391 -24.77 -9.68 0.45
N LEU A 392 -23.73 -9.87 1.25
CA LEU A 392 -22.72 -10.89 0.95
C LEU A 392 -23.38 -12.28 0.98
N SER A 393 -23.42 -12.92 -0.17
CA SER A 393 -23.90 -14.29 -0.30
C SER A 393 -23.17 -15.01 -1.43
N ASP A 394 -22.99 -16.32 -1.27
CA ASP A 394 -22.41 -17.13 -2.32
C ASP A 394 -23.33 -17.19 -3.54
N ILE A 395 -22.72 -17.16 -4.71
CA ILE A 395 -23.40 -17.47 -5.95
C ILE A 395 -23.65 -18.97 -6.02
N THR A 396 -24.92 -19.37 -6.19
CA THR A 396 -25.28 -20.79 -6.34
C THR A 396 -24.88 -21.32 -7.71
N ASP A 397 -24.84 -22.65 -7.88
CA ASP A 397 -24.58 -23.27 -9.19
C ASP A 397 -25.56 -22.81 -10.26
N TYR A 398 -26.83 -22.60 -9.88
CA TYR A 398 -27.83 -22.05 -10.78
C TYR A 398 -27.50 -20.58 -11.13
N GLY A 399 -27.18 -19.75 -10.14
CA GLY A 399 -26.82 -18.37 -10.36
C GLY A 399 -25.59 -18.24 -11.27
N ARG A 400 -24.57 -19.08 -11.05
CA ARG A 400 -23.35 -19.13 -11.88
C ARG A 400 -23.65 -19.52 -13.32
N ARG A 401 -24.47 -20.59 -13.51
CA ARG A 401 -24.92 -21.00 -14.83
C ARG A 401 -25.65 -19.85 -15.55
N LEU A 402 -26.62 -19.23 -14.89
CA LEU A 402 -27.39 -18.12 -15.44
C LEU A 402 -26.52 -16.93 -15.81
N GLN A 403 -25.54 -16.58 -14.95
CA GLN A 403 -24.59 -15.51 -15.22
C GLN A 403 -23.75 -15.80 -16.46
N ASN A 404 -23.22 -17.02 -16.58
CA ASN A 404 -22.41 -17.43 -17.73
C ASN A 404 -23.23 -17.44 -19.04
N GLU A 405 -24.43 -18.03 -19.04
CA GLU A 405 -25.30 -18.13 -20.22
C GLU A 405 -25.81 -16.76 -20.70
N SER A 406 -26.07 -15.84 -19.77
CA SER A 406 -26.55 -14.48 -20.09
C SER A 406 -25.41 -13.47 -20.35
N GLY A 407 -24.19 -13.79 -20.00
CA GLY A 407 -23.07 -12.85 -20.04
C GLY A 407 -23.24 -11.67 -19.07
N PHE A 408 -23.99 -11.87 -17.97
CA PHE A 408 -24.24 -10.84 -16.97
C PHE A 408 -22.94 -10.49 -16.23
N PRO A 409 -22.64 -9.19 -15.96
CA PRO A 409 -21.37 -8.79 -15.39
C PRO A 409 -21.15 -9.31 -13.96
N TYR A 410 -19.92 -9.13 -13.46
CA TYR A 410 -19.55 -9.43 -12.09
C TYR A 410 -20.46 -8.68 -11.10
N ILE A 411 -20.90 -9.37 -10.06
CA ILE A 411 -21.73 -8.80 -8.99
C ILE A 411 -20.90 -8.70 -7.73
N LEU A 412 -20.72 -7.50 -7.20
CA LEU A 412 -20.02 -7.27 -5.94
C LEU A 412 -20.81 -7.89 -4.77
N GLY A 413 -20.10 -8.56 -3.90
CA GLY A 413 -20.65 -9.23 -2.73
C GLY A 413 -21.05 -8.27 -1.60
N GLY A 414 -22.31 -7.79 -1.65
CA GLY A 414 -22.89 -6.95 -0.60
C GLY A 414 -22.51 -5.47 -0.66
N VAL A 415 -23.40 -4.62 -0.15
CA VAL A 415 -23.25 -3.16 -0.21
C VAL A 415 -22.01 -2.68 0.54
N ASP A 416 -21.81 -3.11 1.77
CA ASP A 416 -20.72 -2.62 2.63
C ASP A 416 -19.34 -2.87 2.00
N ARG A 417 -19.04 -4.13 1.67
CA ARG A 417 -17.76 -4.51 1.04
C ARG A 417 -17.64 -4.02 -0.40
N GLY A 418 -18.77 -3.95 -1.12
CA GLY A 418 -18.81 -3.46 -2.48
C GLY A 418 -18.45 -1.98 -2.58
N ILE A 419 -18.98 -1.13 -1.70
CA ILE A 419 -18.65 0.30 -1.67
C ILE A 419 -17.18 0.50 -1.25
N HIS A 420 -16.68 -0.29 -0.27
CA HIS A 420 -15.25 -0.29 0.08
C HIS A 420 -14.36 -0.65 -1.13
N ALA A 421 -14.72 -1.68 -1.88
CA ALA A 421 -13.99 -2.04 -3.10
C ALA A 421 -14.01 -0.93 -4.16
N ILE A 422 -15.16 -0.25 -4.33
CA ILE A 422 -15.30 0.90 -5.24
C ILE A 422 -14.38 2.05 -4.78
N GLY A 423 -14.31 2.34 -3.48
CA GLY A 423 -13.38 3.33 -2.91
C GLY A 423 -11.93 3.02 -3.27
N ASN A 424 -11.50 1.75 -3.16
CA ASN A 424 -10.16 1.32 -3.58
C ASN A 424 -9.91 1.55 -5.09
N VAL A 425 -10.90 1.25 -5.95
CA VAL A 425 -10.77 1.47 -7.40
C VAL A 425 -10.71 2.96 -7.73
N VAL A 426 -11.51 3.79 -7.08
CA VAL A 426 -11.47 5.26 -7.24
C VAL A 426 -10.10 5.82 -6.85
N ALA A 427 -9.61 5.47 -5.66
CA ALA A 427 -8.31 5.92 -5.15
C ALA A 427 -7.16 5.48 -6.06
N TRP A 428 -7.16 4.23 -6.50
CA TRP A 428 -6.16 3.71 -7.43
C TRP A 428 -6.21 4.44 -8.78
N SER A 429 -7.39 4.67 -9.31
CA SER A 429 -7.57 5.36 -10.60
C SER A 429 -7.05 6.80 -10.56
N GLU A 430 -7.25 7.50 -9.44
CA GLU A 430 -6.69 8.83 -9.21
C GLU A 430 -5.15 8.78 -9.17
N ARG A 431 -4.59 7.81 -8.44
CA ARG A 431 -3.14 7.58 -8.38
C ARG A 431 -2.55 7.30 -9.76
N GLN A 432 -3.20 6.44 -10.55
CA GLN A 432 -2.76 6.12 -11.90
C GLN A 432 -2.73 7.37 -12.79
N ARG A 433 -3.80 8.17 -12.78
CA ARG A 433 -3.84 9.43 -13.56
C ARG A 433 -2.72 10.39 -13.16
N ALA A 434 -2.49 10.55 -11.85
CA ALA A 434 -1.40 11.39 -11.34
C ALA A 434 -0.02 10.86 -11.74
N ALA A 435 0.20 9.54 -11.65
CA ALA A 435 1.45 8.91 -12.05
C ALA A 435 1.73 9.04 -13.56
N LEU A 436 0.72 8.88 -14.40
CA LEU A 436 0.83 9.07 -15.85
C LEU A 436 1.14 10.52 -16.21
N ALA A 437 0.58 11.49 -15.48
CA ALA A 437 0.85 12.92 -15.69
C ALA A 437 2.28 13.29 -15.24
N ALA A 438 2.77 12.71 -14.15
CA ALA A 438 4.10 12.98 -13.58
C ALA A 438 5.25 12.20 -14.25
N ALA A 439 4.98 11.17 -15.03
CA ALA A 439 6.01 10.30 -15.63
C ALA A 439 6.97 11.02 -16.60
N ALA A 440 6.71 12.28 -16.96
CA ALA A 440 7.56 13.11 -17.81
C ALA A 440 8.66 13.90 -17.05
N ASP A 441 8.61 13.97 -15.71
CA ASP A 441 9.41 14.90 -14.89
C ASP A 441 10.34 14.21 -13.87
N GLU A 442 10.92 13.05 -14.17
CA GLU A 442 11.91 12.44 -13.26
C GLU A 442 13.22 13.25 -13.31
N ALA A 443 13.46 14.05 -12.27
CA ALA A 443 14.73 14.74 -12.09
C ALA A 443 15.79 13.81 -11.47
N ASP A 444 17.01 13.84 -12.01
CA ASP A 444 18.16 13.18 -11.39
C ASP A 444 18.42 13.77 -10.00
N VAL A 445 18.41 12.93 -8.98
CA VAL A 445 18.66 13.33 -7.59
C VAL A 445 20.16 13.39 -7.35
N THR A 446 20.70 14.60 -7.14
CA THR A 446 22.11 14.77 -6.78
C THR A 446 22.29 14.59 -5.28
N PRO A 447 23.08 13.60 -4.81
CA PRO A 447 23.35 13.40 -3.38
C PRO A 447 24.02 14.61 -2.73
N ILE A 448 23.68 14.89 -1.47
CA ILE A 448 24.37 15.85 -0.63
C ILE A 448 25.46 15.13 0.15
N VAL A 449 26.72 15.52 -0.07
CA VAL A 449 27.87 14.95 0.64
C VAL A 449 28.22 15.86 1.82
N VAL A 450 28.23 15.27 3.02
CA VAL A 450 28.59 15.94 4.27
C VAL A 450 29.82 15.23 4.86
N GLU A 451 30.96 15.93 4.97
CA GLU A 451 32.21 15.33 5.44
C GLU A 451 32.18 14.93 6.92
N ASP A 452 31.60 15.79 7.78
CA ASP A 452 31.54 15.63 9.25
C ASP A 452 30.15 15.14 9.73
N ALA A 453 29.54 14.19 9.03
CA ALA A 453 28.23 13.64 9.38
C ALA A 453 28.38 12.56 10.47
N THR A 454 28.45 12.97 11.73
CA THR A 454 28.57 12.05 12.88
C THR A 454 27.77 12.56 14.07
N GLY A 455 27.20 11.63 14.84
CA GLY A 455 26.47 11.90 16.08
C GLY A 455 25.25 12.80 15.88
N MET A 456 24.92 13.56 16.90
CA MET A 456 23.81 14.52 16.89
C MET A 456 24.36 15.94 16.74
N TRP A 457 23.89 16.68 15.74
CA TRP A 457 24.27 18.07 15.54
C TRP A 457 23.52 19.01 16.48
N THR A 458 24.18 20.10 16.85
CA THR A 458 23.52 21.19 17.58
C THR A 458 22.44 21.85 16.73
N GLU A 459 21.42 22.44 17.37
CA GLU A 459 20.34 23.19 16.70
C GLU A 459 20.88 24.22 15.69
N HIS A 460 21.85 25.02 16.10
CA HIS A 460 22.41 26.05 15.23
C HIS A 460 23.05 25.45 13.96
N ARG A 461 23.81 24.37 14.10
CA ARG A 461 24.45 23.67 12.96
C ARG A 461 23.42 23.06 12.02
N ALA A 462 22.41 22.41 12.58
CA ALA A 462 21.32 21.82 11.80
C ALA A 462 20.51 22.89 11.06
N ALA A 463 20.16 23.98 11.75
CA ALA A 463 19.43 25.11 11.19
C ALA A 463 20.22 25.79 10.04
N GLN A 464 21.52 26.04 10.23
CA GLN A 464 22.37 26.62 9.20
C GLN A 464 22.46 25.73 7.95
N PHE A 465 22.67 24.42 8.16
CA PHE A 465 22.73 23.47 7.06
C PHE A 465 21.41 23.41 6.26
N LEU A 466 20.27 23.43 6.96
CA LEU A 466 18.95 23.46 6.31
C LEU A 466 18.74 24.75 5.53
N ALA A 467 19.13 25.90 6.11
CA ALA A 467 19.07 27.21 5.43
C ALA A 467 19.93 27.24 4.16
N ASP A 468 21.16 26.70 4.22
CA ASP A 468 22.09 26.63 3.09
C ASP A 468 21.54 25.72 1.95
N ASN A 469 20.60 24.82 2.29
CA ASN A 469 19.89 23.96 1.33
C ASN A 469 18.47 24.46 1.00
N GLY A 470 18.15 25.72 1.32
CA GLY A 470 16.94 26.41 0.87
C GLY A 470 15.68 26.16 1.71
N VAL A 471 15.82 25.58 2.91
CA VAL A 471 14.74 25.47 3.89
C VAL A 471 14.62 26.78 4.66
N ALA A 472 13.39 27.27 4.84
CA ALA A 472 13.13 28.47 5.62
C ALA A 472 13.33 28.18 7.11
N VAL A 473 14.33 28.83 7.71
CA VAL A 473 14.70 28.68 9.13
C VAL A 473 14.76 30.04 9.78
N VAL A 474 14.28 30.16 11.01
CA VAL A 474 14.40 31.40 11.78
C VAL A 474 15.86 31.77 11.95
N PRO A 475 16.26 33.04 11.65
CA PRO A 475 17.64 33.46 11.81
C PRO A 475 18.08 33.32 13.27
N SER A 476 19.31 32.88 13.48
CA SER A 476 19.84 32.64 14.82
C SER A 476 21.31 33.01 14.94
N ARG A 477 21.74 33.37 16.15
CA ARG A 477 23.13 33.70 16.44
C ARG A 477 23.57 33.07 17.77
N LEU A 478 24.72 32.42 17.76
CA LEU A 478 25.35 31.91 18.97
C LEU A 478 26.00 33.06 19.76
N ALA A 479 25.90 32.96 21.08
CA ALA A 479 26.53 33.91 22.01
C ALA A 479 27.25 33.15 23.12
N ASN A 480 28.50 33.49 23.37
CA ASN A 480 29.33 32.96 24.46
C ASN A 480 29.22 33.82 25.73
N THR A 481 28.78 35.07 25.58
CA THR A 481 28.65 36.04 26.67
C THR A 481 27.28 36.71 26.61
N ALA A 482 26.86 37.29 27.74
CA ALA A 482 25.62 38.06 27.80
C ALA A 482 25.67 39.30 26.85
N GLU A 483 26.84 39.92 26.69
CA GLU A 483 27.03 41.04 25.78
C GLU A 483 26.83 40.65 24.30
N GLU A 484 27.34 39.47 23.90
CA GLU A 484 27.11 38.94 22.56
C GLU A 484 25.64 38.61 22.35
N ALA A 485 24.95 38.06 23.37
CA ALA A 485 23.51 37.76 23.32
C ALA A 485 22.68 39.05 23.18
N ILE A 486 23.01 40.09 23.91
CA ILE A 486 22.37 41.42 23.82
C ILE A 486 22.58 42.02 22.42
N ALA A 487 23.82 42.00 21.91
CA ALA A 487 24.12 42.53 20.58
C ALA A 487 23.32 41.81 19.48
N ALA A 488 23.16 40.48 19.57
CA ALA A 488 22.31 39.72 18.66
C ALA A 488 20.82 40.11 18.80
N ALA A 489 20.34 40.32 20.02
CA ALA A 489 18.95 40.70 20.27
C ALA A 489 18.64 42.12 19.73
N GLU A 490 19.60 43.05 19.85
CA GLU A 490 19.48 44.40 19.29
C GLU A 490 19.45 44.39 17.75
N GLU A 491 20.24 43.52 17.12
CA GLU A 491 20.24 43.34 15.67
C GLU A 491 18.90 42.77 15.15
N TYR A 492 18.32 41.76 15.83
CA TYR A 492 17.06 41.17 15.43
C TYR A 492 15.82 42.00 15.80
N GLY A 493 15.95 42.86 16.79
CA GLY A 493 14.84 43.60 17.38
C GLY A 493 14.04 42.74 18.39
N TYR A 494 13.58 43.42 19.45
CA TYR A 494 12.77 42.74 20.50
C TYR A 494 11.32 42.55 20.09
N PRO A 495 10.64 41.52 20.60
CA PRO A 495 11.11 40.53 21.56
C PRO A 495 11.95 39.41 20.90
N VAL A 496 12.86 38.83 21.69
CA VAL A 496 13.69 37.68 21.27
C VAL A 496 13.50 36.46 22.16
N VAL A 497 14.01 35.34 21.68
CA VAL A 497 14.11 34.05 22.39
C VAL A 497 15.58 33.75 22.62
N VAL A 498 15.93 33.27 23.82
CA VAL A 498 17.26 32.75 24.15
C VAL A 498 17.13 31.28 24.51
N LYS A 499 17.92 30.42 23.85
CA LYS A 499 17.92 28.98 24.03
C LYS A 499 19.28 28.46 24.49
N ALA A 500 19.28 27.41 25.28
CA ALA A 500 20.48 26.69 25.70
C ALA A 500 21.11 25.92 24.54
N VAL A 501 22.45 25.98 24.42
CA VAL A 501 23.25 25.14 23.53
C VAL A 501 24.40 24.55 24.33
N ALA A 502 24.51 23.21 24.30
CA ALA A 502 25.64 22.48 24.90
C ALA A 502 25.81 21.14 24.18
N ASP A 503 26.99 20.53 24.32
CA ASP A 503 27.29 19.25 23.72
C ASP A 503 26.34 18.15 24.25
N GLY A 504 25.68 17.40 23.36
CA GLY A 504 24.80 16.30 23.71
C GLY A 504 23.44 16.71 24.33
N LEU A 505 23.09 18.00 24.32
CA LEU A 505 21.83 18.49 24.89
C LEU A 505 20.66 18.27 23.92
N GLY A 506 19.77 17.32 24.23
CA GLY A 506 18.58 16.99 23.42
C GLY A 506 17.33 17.81 23.79
N HIS A 507 16.80 17.63 25.02
CA HIS A 507 15.53 18.24 25.46
C HIS A 507 15.77 19.51 26.32
N LYS A 508 15.84 20.65 25.66
CA LYS A 508 16.15 21.96 26.30
C LYS A 508 15.05 22.45 27.22
N SER A 509 13.79 22.18 26.89
CA SER A 509 12.63 22.67 27.64
C SER A 509 12.55 22.08 29.05
N ASP A 510 12.98 20.83 29.26
CA ASP A 510 12.90 20.11 30.53
C ASP A 510 13.81 20.71 31.62
N ILE A 511 14.89 21.37 31.18
CA ILE A 511 15.86 22.03 32.07
C ILE A 511 15.66 23.55 32.14
N GLY A 512 14.53 24.05 31.61
CA GLY A 512 14.30 25.49 31.51
C GLY A 512 15.26 26.19 30.55
N GLY A 513 15.81 25.47 29.57
CA GLY A 513 16.80 26.00 28.62
C GLY A 513 16.22 26.86 27.50
N VAL A 514 14.94 27.22 27.53
CA VAL A 514 14.30 28.13 26.57
C VAL A 514 13.63 29.27 27.33
N ARG A 515 13.98 30.50 26.96
CA ARG A 515 13.43 31.74 27.54
C ARG A 515 12.78 32.57 26.45
N LEU A 516 11.48 32.82 26.61
CA LEU A 516 10.63 33.55 25.67
C LEU A 516 10.29 34.93 26.20
N ASN A 517 9.78 35.82 25.33
CA ASN A 517 9.29 37.15 25.66
C ASN A 517 10.33 38.05 26.29
N LEU A 518 11.57 38.00 25.81
CA LEU A 518 12.66 38.88 26.24
C LEU A 518 12.56 40.21 25.48
N ASN A 519 12.17 41.26 26.20
CA ASN A 519 11.76 42.53 25.60
C ASN A 519 12.82 43.62 25.65
N ASN A 520 13.94 43.39 26.32
CA ASN A 520 15.02 44.34 26.50
C ASN A 520 16.36 43.64 26.83
N ALA A 521 17.45 44.43 26.88
CA ALA A 521 18.78 43.92 27.15
C ALA A 521 18.93 43.26 28.54
N ASP A 522 18.24 43.75 29.56
CA ASP A 522 18.29 43.17 30.91
C ASP A 522 17.63 41.80 30.96
N ASP A 523 16.50 41.63 30.27
CA ASP A 523 15.82 40.33 30.15
C ASP A 523 16.76 39.32 29.48
N VAL A 524 17.45 39.70 28.39
CA VAL A 524 18.39 38.85 27.65
C VAL A 524 19.59 38.46 28.52
N ARG A 525 20.18 39.43 29.26
CA ARG A 525 21.28 39.17 30.20
C ARG A 525 20.86 38.13 31.24
N ASN A 526 19.74 38.38 31.90
CA ASN A 526 19.23 37.49 32.95
C ASN A 526 18.95 36.07 32.40
N ALA A 527 18.37 35.96 31.19
CA ALA A 527 18.12 34.68 30.54
C ALA A 527 19.43 33.94 30.22
N HIS A 528 20.43 34.62 29.67
CA HIS A 528 21.75 34.06 29.37
C HIS A 528 22.41 33.53 30.64
N ASP A 529 22.49 34.33 31.70
CA ASP A 529 23.18 33.98 32.95
C ASP A 529 22.49 32.78 33.63
N GLN A 530 21.15 32.74 33.68
CA GLN A 530 20.37 31.61 34.22
C GLN A 530 20.58 30.30 33.42
N ILE A 531 20.64 30.40 32.10
CA ILE A 531 20.89 29.22 31.24
C ILE A 531 22.29 28.68 31.46
N VAL A 532 23.30 29.58 31.49
CA VAL A 532 24.70 29.19 31.72
C VAL A 532 24.89 28.59 33.11
N GLU A 533 24.26 29.15 34.15
CA GLU A 533 24.28 28.61 35.51
C GLU A 533 23.64 27.19 35.54
N ALA A 534 22.46 27.02 34.93
CA ALA A 534 21.78 25.74 34.91
C ALA A 534 22.60 24.65 34.18
N LEU A 535 23.16 24.94 33.02
CA LEU A 535 24.01 24.02 32.27
C LEU A 535 25.31 23.68 32.98
N THR A 536 25.93 24.68 33.66
CA THR A 536 27.13 24.49 34.48
C THR A 536 26.84 23.57 35.66
N ALA A 537 25.69 23.72 36.33
CA ALA A 537 25.27 22.86 37.43
C ALA A 537 25.04 21.38 36.99
N LEU A 538 24.66 21.18 35.71
CA LEU A 538 24.53 19.86 35.09
C LEU A 538 25.88 19.27 34.62
N GLY A 539 26.97 20.01 34.70
CA GLY A 539 28.30 19.58 34.23
C GLY A 539 28.42 19.55 32.70
N SER A 540 27.59 20.31 31.99
CA SER A 540 27.62 20.37 30.52
C SER A 540 28.91 21.01 30.01
N THR A 541 29.35 20.66 28.80
CA THR A 541 30.50 21.23 28.09
C THR A 541 30.02 21.98 26.84
N GLY A 542 30.87 22.89 26.31
CA GLY A 542 30.52 23.66 25.11
C GLY A 542 29.33 24.60 25.31
N ILE A 543 29.16 25.16 26.54
CA ILE A 543 27.99 25.96 26.92
C ILE A 543 27.98 27.28 26.13
N GLN A 544 26.90 27.50 25.39
CA GLN A 544 26.57 28.70 24.65
C GLN A 544 25.07 28.99 24.77
N THR A 545 24.65 30.17 24.34
CA THR A 545 23.23 30.47 24.13
C THR A 545 22.96 30.80 22.66
N LEU A 546 21.76 30.51 22.20
CA LEU A 546 21.28 30.80 20.86
C LEU A 546 20.21 31.87 20.96
N VAL A 547 20.42 33.01 20.28
CA VAL A 547 19.46 34.12 20.21
C VAL A 547 18.72 34.08 18.89
N GLN A 548 17.37 34.19 18.94
CA GLN A 548 16.49 34.21 17.77
C GLN A 548 15.43 35.30 17.93
N PRO A 549 14.96 35.95 16.83
CA PRO A 549 13.78 36.79 16.91
C PRO A 549 12.56 35.98 17.32
N GLN A 550 11.77 36.48 18.24
CA GLN A 550 10.52 35.82 18.64
C GLN A 550 9.45 36.05 17.56
N ARG A 551 8.85 34.97 17.09
CA ARG A 551 7.73 35.03 16.13
C ARG A 551 6.40 35.25 16.85
N SER A 552 5.43 35.83 16.13
CA SER A 552 4.09 36.02 16.64
C SER A 552 3.43 34.64 16.92
N ALA A 553 2.54 34.61 17.90
CA ALA A 553 1.77 33.40 18.24
C ALA A 553 0.64 33.09 17.23
N ASP A 554 0.53 33.86 16.14
CA ASP A 554 -0.57 33.76 15.16
C ASP A 554 -0.38 32.58 14.17
N GLY A 555 0.45 31.60 14.46
CA GLY A 555 0.67 30.42 13.61
C GLY A 555 0.22 29.13 14.27
N VAL A 556 0.17 28.08 13.46
CA VAL A 556 0.02 26.70 13.92
C VAL A 556 1.40 26.07 13.97
N GLU A 557 1.75 25.48 15.10
CA GLU A 557 2.99 24.73 15.26
C GLU A 557 2.80 23.29 14.78
N LEU A 558 3.63 22.87 13.85
CA LEU A 558 3.68 21.51 13.34
C LEU A 558 4.99 20.84 13.74
N ILE A 559 4.98 19.53 13.84
CA ILE A 559 6.17 18.69 13.88
C ILE A 559 6.41 18.09 12.49
N VAL A 560 7.66 18.17 12.03
CA VAL A 560 8.13 17.51 10.82
C VAL A 560 9.32 16.64 11.23
N GLY A 561 9.09 15.33 11.27
CA GLY A 561 10.10 14.35 11.65
C GLY A 561 10.39 13.41 10.48
N ILE A 562 11.66 13.16 10.22
CA ILE A 562 12.11 12.14 9.26
C ILE A 562 12.99 11.17 10.02
N VAL A 563 12.61 9.89 10.01
CA VAL A 563 13.34 8.83 10.68
C VAL A 563 13.52 7.65 9.74
N ARG A 564 14.55 6.85 9.99
CA ARG A 564 14.81 5.65 9.20
C ARG A 564 13.97 4.48 9.70
N ASP A 565 13.03 4.02 8.86
CA ASP A 565 12.33 2.75 9.06
C ASP A 565 13.22 1.60 8.54
N PRO A 566 13.33 0.49 9.29
CA PRO A 566 14.20 -0.63 8.89
C PRO A 566 13.78 -1.33 7.60
N SER A 567 12.52 -1.21 7.19
CA SER A 567 11.99 -1.85 5.97
C SER A 567 11.93 -0.88 4.79
N TRP A 568 11.42 0.33 5.00
CA TRP A 568 11.08 1.29 3.94
C TRP A 568 12.07 2.45 3.81
N GLY A 569 13.10 2.51 4.64
CA GLY A 569 14.07 3.61 4.63
C GLY A 569 13.52 4.90 5.25
N LEU A 570 13.97 6.06 4.79
CA LEU A 570 13.57 7.34 5.36
C LEU A 570 12.08 7.59 5.24
N THR A 571 11.43 7.87 6.37
CA THR A 571 9.98 8.07 6.49
C THR A 571 9.72 9.43 7.14
N LEU A 572 8.96 10.28 6.43
CA LEU A 572 8.49 11.57 6.87
C LEU A 572 7.21 11.41 7.70
N ALA A 573 7.17 12.06 8.85
CA ALA A 573 5.98 12.29 9.66
C ALA A 573 5.67 13.78 9.70
N VAL A 574 4.43 14.16 9.39
CA VAL A 574 3.93 15.54 9.57
C VAL A 574 2.75 15.48 10.51
N GLY A 575 2.77 16.28 11.57
CA GLY A 575 1.70 16.29 12.58
C GLY A 575 1.56 17.62 13.30
N LEU A 576 0.52 17.72 14.15
CA LEU A 576 0.36 18.87 15.02
C LEU A 576 1.50 18.88 16.06
N GLY A 577 2.16 20.04 16.24
CA GLY A 577 3.23 20.26 17.21
C GLY A 577 2.76 20.61 18.62
N GLY A 578 3.70 20.92 19.48
CA GLY A 578 3.46 21.33 20.85
C GLY A 578 3.02 20.19 21.77
N ILE A 579 2.36 20.53 22.89
CA ILE A 579 1.94 19.58 23.94
C ILE A 579 0.88 18.54 23.48
N TRP A 580 0.31 18.72 22.31
CA TRP A 580 -0.74 17.86 21.76
C TRP A 580 -0.24 16.62 21.04
N VAL A 581 1.04 16.57 20.68
CA VAL A 581 1.65 15.47 19.89
C VAL A 581 1.44 14.11 20.53
N GLU A 582 1.74 14.00 21.83
CA GLU A 582 1.66 12.74 22.57
C GLU A 582 0.22 12.28 22.85
N ILE A 583 -0.70 13.24 22.98
CA ILE A 583 -2.09 12.99 23.37
C ILE A 583 -2.93 12.61 22.15
N MET A 584 -2.83 13.38 21.07
CA MET A 584 -3.72 13.24 19.91
C MET A 584 -3.22 12.26 18.87
N LYS A 585 -1.90 11.98 18.81
CA LYS A 585 -1.26 11.12 17.79
C LYS A 585 -1.75 11.46 16.38
N ASP A 586 -1.92 12.76 16.10
CA ASP A 586 -2.40 13.28 14.83
C ASP A 586 -1.21 13.55 13.92
N ALA A 587 -0.74 12.50 13.27
CA ALA A 587 0.36 12.56 12.32
C ALA A 587 0.06 11.72 11.08
N SER A 588 0.49 12.20 9.92
CA SER A 588 0.43 11.51 8.64
C SER A 588 1.85 11.16 8.18
N LEU A 589 2.01 9.96 7.64
CA LEU A 589 3.30 9.43 7.23
C LEU A 589 3.46 9.42 5.70
N ARG A 590 4.70 9.61 5.23
CA ARG A 590 5.11 9.38 3.83
C ARG A 590 6.49 8.76 3.79
N VAL A 591 6.66 7.77 2.95
CA VAL A 591 7.99 7.16 2.70
C VAL A 591 8.71 8.01 1.64
N LEU A 592 10.01 8.29 1.86
CA LEU A 592 10.80 9.05 0.89
C LEU A 592 11.27 8.16 -0.29
N PRO A 593 11.40 8.72 -1.50
CA PRO A 593 11.10 10.10 -1.86
C PRO A 593 9.59 10.41 -1.93
N THR A 594 9.24 11.68 -1.70
CA THR A 594 7.87 12.18 -1.81
C THR A 594 7.88 13.58 -2.44
N ASN A 595 6.71 14.12 -2.77
CA ASN A 595 6.57 15.43 -3.40
C ASN A 595 5.56 16.33 -2.66
N ALA A 596 5.46 17.59 -3.09
CA ALA A 596 4.59 18.58 -2.45
C ALA A 596 3.10 18.18 -2.49
N ASP A 597 2.63 17.54 -3.56
CA ASP A 597 1.23 17.12 -3.68
C ASP A 597 0.88 16.02 -2.68
N GLU A 598 1.78 15.04 -2.50
CA GLU A 598 1.61 13.97 -1.50
C GLU A 598 1.67 14.53 -0.06
N ILE A 599 2.55 15.49 0.18
CA ILE A 599 2.66 16.17 1.47
C ILE A 599 1.41 17.03 1.73
N LYS A 600 0.88 17.71 0.72
CA LYS A 600 -0.39 18.44 0.81
C LYS A 600 -1.54 17.50 1.22
N LYS A 601 -1.65 16.33 0.61
CA LYS A 601 -2.63 15.30 1.01
C LYS A 601 -2.42 14.87 2.47
N SER A 602 -1.17 14.67 2.91
CA SER A 602 -0.84 14.38 4.30
C SER A 602 -1.32 15.45 5.26
N ILE A 603 -1.04 16.73 4.98
CA ILE A 603 -1.46 17.85 5.80
C ILE A 603 -2.99 17.94 5.87
N MET A 604 -3.66 17.78 4.73
CA MET A 604 -5.13 17.83 4.66
C MET A 604 -5.81 16.66 5.39
N SER A 605 -5.13 15.53 5.56
CA SER A 605 -5.64 14.35 6.28
C SER A 605 -5.56 14.47 7.81
N LEU A 606 -4.84 15.47 8.33
CA LEU A 606 -4.74 15.71 9.77
C LEU A 606 -6.10 16.13 10.37
N ARG A 607 -6.42 15.60 11.53
CA ARG A 607 -7.60 16.04 12.29
C ARG A 607 -7.53 17.51 12.67
N ALA A 608 -6.30 18.01 12.85
CA ALA A 608 -5.99 19.40 13.11
C ALA A 608 -6.06 20.31 11.86
N TYR A 609 -6.31 19.78 10.67
CA TYR A 609 -6.37 20.56 9.43
C TYR A 609 -7.28 21.80 9.48
N PRO A 610 -8.46 21.78 10.14
CA PRO A 610 -9.30 22.98 10.31
C PRO A 610 -8.59 24.16 11.00
N LEU A 611 -7.55 23.92 11.83
CA LEU A 611 -6.76 24.99 12.44
C LEU A 611 -5.95 25.73 11.38
N LEU A 612 -5.41 25.02 10.40
CA LEU A 612 -4.67 25.59 9.27
C LEU A 612 -5.60 26.39 8.32
N GLN A 613 -6.88 26.07 8.31
CA GLN A 613 -7.89 26.79 7.51
C GLN A 613 -8.39 28.07 8.19
N GLY A 614 -7.91 28.42 9.38
CA GLY A 614 -8.28 29.65 10.08
C GLY A 614 -9.44 29.48 11.06
N ALA A 615 -9.54 28.33 11.73
CA ALA A 615 -10.54 28.11 12.78
C ALA A 615 -10.39 29.14 13.92
N ARG A 616 -11.51 29.55 14.53
CA ARG A 616 -11.58 30.49 15.67
C ARG A 616 -11.00 31.88 15.39
N GLY A 617 -10.97 32.31 14.12
CA GLY A 617 -10.56 33.68 13.75
C GLY A 617 -9.06 33.86 13.54
N THR A 618 -8.28 32.77 13.48
CA THR A 618 -6.90 32.80 12.99
C THR A 618 -6.91 33.01 11.47
N LYS A 619 -5.81 33.56 10.93
CA LYS A 619 -5.67 33.68 9.48
C LYS A 619 -5.36 32.30 8.88
N PRO A 620 -5.96 31.95 7.72
CA PRO A 620 -5.65 30.68 7.05
C PRO A 620 -4.18 30.65 6.58
N VAL A 621 -3.59 29.47 6.68
CA VAL A 621 -2.24 29.16 6.17
C VAL A 621 -2.34 28.84 4.68
N ASP A 622 -1.36 29.28 3.89
CA ASP A 622 -1.20 28.80 2.52
C ASP A 622 -0.68 27.35 2.54
N ILE A 623 -1.57 26.41 2.25
CA ILE A 623 -1.28 24.96 2.32
C ILE A 623 -0.32 24.54 1.21
N ASP A 624 -0.36 25.16 0.04
CA ASP A 624 0.56 24.86 -1.06
C ASP A 624 1.99 25.32 -0.74
N ALA A 625 2.12 26.51 -0.16
CA ALA A 625 3.40 27.00 0.34
C ALA A 625 3.95 26.15 1.50
N LEU A 626 3.08 25.72 2.42
CA LEU A 626 3.46 24.83 3.52
C LEU A 626 3.91 23.45 3.00
N ALA A 627 3.16 22.84 2.11
CA ALA A 627 3.52 21.56 1.50
C ALA A 627 4.84 21.64 0.73
N SER A 628 5.07 22.74 0.02
CA SER A 628 6.33 23.00 -0.69
C SER A 628 7.51 23.15 0.25
N GLU A 629 7.33 23.79 1.41
CA GLU A 629 8.40 23.92 2.42
C GLU A 629 8.75 22.57 3.06
N VAL A 630 7.75 21.77 3.43
CA VAL A 630 7.97 20.41 3.94
C VAL A 630 8.60 19.51 2.87
N ALA A 631 8.27 19.71 1.58
CA ALA A 631 8.88 18.98 0.48
C ALA A 631 10.38 19.27 0.32
N LYS A 632 10.83 20.52 0.56
CA LYS A 632 12.26 20.84 0.58
C LYS A 632 12.99 20.12 1.71
N ILE A 633 12.38 20.07 2.91
CA ILE A 633 12.93 19.33 4.06
C ILE A 633 13.07 17.84 3.70
N ALA A 634 12.05 17.26 3.10
CA ALA A 634 12.04 15.87 2.67
C ALA A 634 13.09 15.58 1.57
N ASP A 635 13.26 16.49 0.60
CA ASP A 635 14.28 16.41 -0.44
C ASP A 635 15.71 16.44 0.14
N VAL A 636 15.97 17.39 1.06
CA VAL A 636 17.27 17.47 1.76
C VAL A 636 17.56 16.15 2.47
N ALA A 637 16.60 15.61 3.23
CA ALA A 637 16.76 14.35 3.93
C ALA A 637 17.02 13.18 2.98
N TYR A 638 16.26 13.08 1.89
CA TYR A 638 16.43 12.03 0.89
C TYR A 638 17.81 12.07 0.22
N ARG A 639 18.30 13.26 -0.10
CA ARG A 639 19.62 13.48 -0.72
C ARG A 639 20.79 13.22 0.23
N LEU A 640 20.58 13.24 1.55
CA LEU A 640 21.57 12.82 2.55
C LEU A 640 21.75 11.30 2.61
N GLY A 641 20.75 10.54 2.13
CA GLY A 641 20.83 9.10 1.91
C GLY A 641 20.97 8.29 3.20
N ASP A 642 21.74 7.20 3.12
CA ASP A 642 21.84 6.20 4.18
C ASP A 642 22.55 6.66 5.45
N ARG A 643 23.27 7.77 5.41
CA ARG A 643 23.95 8.33 6.57
C ARG A 643 23.02 9.06 7.52
N LEU A 644 21.85 9.50 7.07
CA LEU A 644 20.87 10.18 7.91
C LEU A 644 20.09 9.15 8.74
N GLU A 645 20.16 9.27 10.07
CA GLU A 645 19.32 8.48 10.99
C GLU A 645 18.00 9.20 11.27
N ALA A 646 18.07 10.49 11.64
CA ALA A 646 16.90 11.31 11.90
C ALA A 646 17.13 12.78 11.55
N LEU A 647 16.06 13.45 11.07
CA LEU A 647 15.96 14.89 10.94
C LEU A 647 14.62 15.30 11.56
N GLU A 648 14.66 16.21 12.53
CA GLU A 648 13.47 16.69 13.24
C GLU A 648 13.40 18.21 13.18
N ILE A 649 12.24 18.74 12.84
CA ILE A 649 11.87 20.15 12.98
C ILE A 649 10.71 20.23 13.95
N ASN A 650 10.94 20.84 15.11
CA ASN A 650 9.95 20.89 16.19
C ASN A 650 10.14 22.17 17.02
N PRO A 651 9.32 23.24 16.73
CA PRO A 651 8.25 23.23 15.73
C PRO A 651 8.64 23.82 14.36
N LEU A 652 7.89 23.43 13.33
CA LEU A 652 7.70 24.20 12.11
C LEU A 652 6.51 25.14 12.33
N ARG A 653 6.73 26.45 12.31
CA ARG A 653 5.66 27.43 12.38
C ARG A 653 5.00 27.57 11.00
N ALA A 654 3.71 27.33 10.92
CA ALA A 654 2.90 27.55 9.73
C ALA A 654 1.95 28.72 9.96
N ALA A 655 2.08 29.80 9.20
CA ALA A 655 1.28 31.01 9.37
C ALA A 655 0.99 31.71 8.04
N ALA A 656 0.07 32.66 8.06
CA ALA A 656 -0.33 33.41 6.87
C ALA A 656 0.80 34.30 6.30
N ASP A 657 1.81 34.62 7.10
CA ASP A 657 2.99 35.41 6.73
C ASP A 657 4.18 34.57 6.28
N GLY A 658 4.07 33.24 6.34
CA GLY A 658 5.10 32.29 5.89
C GLY A 658 5.26 31.08 6.81
N ASN A 659 6.07 30.13 6.35
CA ASN A 659 6.38 28.88 7.05
C ASN A 659 7.87 28.85 7.36
N GLU A 660 8.26 28.52 8.59
CA GLU A 660 9.65 28.62 9.01
C GLU A 660 9.95 27.64 10.17
N ALA A 661 11.07 26.95 10.09
CA ALA A 661 11.56 26.09 11.16
C ALA A 661 12.08 26.93 12.33
N LEU A 662 11.55 26.71 13.52
CA LEU A 662 11.99 27.42 14.74
C LEU A 662 13.04 26.62 15.52
N ASP A 663 13.07 25.31 15.36
CA ASP A 663 14.08 24.41 15.94
C ASP A 663 14.35 23.26 14.97
N ALA A 664 15.60 22.80 14.90
CA ALA A 664 16.00 21.71 14.02
C ALA A 664 17.05 20.82 14.67
N LEU A 665 16.94 19.52 14.44
CA LEU A 665 17.88 18.52 14.93
C LEU A 665 18.21 17.55 13.78
N ILE A 666 19.50 17.22 13.64
CA ILE A 666 19.96 16.19 12.68
C ILE A 666 20.80 15.17 13.45
N THR A 667 20.47 13.90 13.29
CA THR A 667 21.19 12.77 13.85
C THR A 667 21.70 11.86 12.73
N TRP A 668 22.95 11.47 12.82
CA TRP A 668 23.61 10.62 11.83
C TRP A 668 23.71 9.19 12.32
N ALA A 669 23.60 8.25 11.38
CA ALA A 669 23.86 6.83 11.63
C ALA A 669 25.34 6.61 12.04
N GLU A 670 25.56 5.63 12.97
CA GLU A 670 26.89 5.29 13.47
C GLU A 670 27.81 4.68 12.39
#